data_7add2c7bf197b4e4827b2203847d3b4c
#
_entry.id   7add2c7bf197b4e4827b2203847d3b4c
#
_cell.length_a   1.000
_cell.length_b   1.000
_cell.length_c   1.000
_cell.angle_alpha   90.00
_cell.angle_beta   90.00
_cell.angle_gamma   90.00
#
_symmetry.space_group_name_H-M   'P 1'
#
loop_
_entity.id
_entity.type
_entity.pdbx_description
1 polymer ?
#
loop_
_entity_poly.entity_id
_entity_poly.type
_entity_poly.pdbx_seq_one_letter_code
_entity_poly.pdbx_strand_id
1 'polypeptide(L)'
;MRGSETTLKLKRVVKKDVQKKPKLKRVTKTVPQKIEPNLTCDWENNFPHKPQMRDSDIITTLSEIKWLSNKMKTIPAFAFDTETNTLEVLGKNSNFKCVGISISWGEDNNYYIPTGHVREEDIDNQLTIDVVVKYLKPVFERTDVRIYGWNLKFDLHVLKRIGITINTRDVFDGMLASWLCNENTPNGLKDNTTEKMSISQTHFKDTTDTVPNEVKKAFGYKANSKVPFDLVLIEDGASYAIADAFYTWCNCLGYEKVLVDEEMDRIYYKMYIPFLFVLFEMEEQGVTVDIKKLKQMGVDMQEDLEDLQYKIYELAGVEFNIGSSQQKAEILFGYEKETKPVELSKLPKYLQQAFKDGDYDLLDEKGYRVSDNKVYKKGNNTLIDNSFRFSPISTTKGGSPSTDRDTIWRLSQKTYKKSSKRKQQGVKMCQYMLEYSKLAKLKTAFVDGILEQLYEDGKVHPSFNQIGTDSGRLSCSKPNLQQLPKAEEDSKYQIRSVFIGSENECGKRNKIIALDYHNLEMVCLTHFSGDKNLSEMFANDDDAHGSTAVNMFGLDCTPVEAKKKYPHLRQAAKTINFLLMYGGGANLLYENLKSDHYSPLDLGSKEYLEQYHCKNGVQVAQAFIDKYFESYSGVAKFIQSQKKFAHRNKYVLTILGRKRRLPDINSSDMKVASYCERLSVNSAIQGTAGDITINAQIRIASNEYLKELDCKMLIQVHDELVFECPEESVDEAIKTIKYLMEHPFGDDPRKQVKYLRADCDGAGDSYQEAK
;
A
#
# COMPACT_ATOMS: atom_id res chain seq x y z
N MET A 1 -15.06 15.41 -84.89
CA MET A 1 -14.26 14.23 -85.25
C MET A 1 -13.87 13.58 -83.91
N ARG A 2 -14.56 12.53 -83.62
CA ARG A 2 -14.08 11.13 -83.39
C ARG A 2 -12.85 11.12 -82.45
N GLY A 3 -12.90 10.63 -81.25
CA GLY A 3 -13.40 9.37 -80.65
C GLY A 3 -12.22 8.89 -79.88
N SER A 4 -12.29 8.36 -78.79
CA SER A 4 -12.60 6.98 -78.45
C SER A 4 -12.51 6.80 -76.93
N GLU A 5 -13.56 6.27 -76.41
CA GLU A 5 -13.63 5.64 -75.08
C GLU A 5 -12.68 4.46 -74.99
N THR A 6 -11.97 4.36 -73.91
CA THR A 6 -11.28 3.08 -73.53
C THR A 6 -11.76 2.70 -72.14
N THR A 7 -12.77 1.86 -72.14
CA THR A 7 -13.33 1.13 -71.02
C THR A 7 -12.33 0.09 -70.55
N LEU A 8 -11.74 0.25 -69.40
CA LEU A 8 -10.95 -0.79 -68.72
C LEU A 8 -11.88 -1.71 -67.95
N LYS A 9 -12.07 -2.92 -68.48
CA LYS A 9 -12.75 -4.05 -67.84
C LYS A 9 -11.91 -4.56 -66.67
N LEU A 10 -12.40 -4.35 -65.44
CA LEU A 10 -11.90 -5.08 -64.25
C LEU A 10 -12.39 -6.53 -64.30
N LYS A 11 -11.47 -7.46 -64.54
CA LYS A 11 -11.69 -8.90 -64.41
C LYS A 11 -11.98 -9.26 -62.96
N ARG A 12 -13.13 -9.89 -62.72
CA ARG A 12 -13.46 -10.62 -61.51
C ARG A 12 -12.34 -11.72 -61.31
N VAL A 13 -11.55 -11.58 -60.27
CA VAL A 13 -10.72 -12.68 -59.74
C VAL A 13 -11.58 -13.46 -58.76
N VAL A 14 -11.72 -14.72 -59.06
CA VAL A 14 -12.49 -15.78 -58.41
C VAL A 14 -12.01 -15.96 -56.98
N LYS A 15 -12.93 -15.97 -56.03
CA LYS A 15 -12.76 -16.53 -54.72
C LYS A 15 -12.23 -17.95 -54.77
N LYS A 16 -11.04 -18.20 -54.26
CA LYS A 16 -10.66 -19.51 -53.74
C LYS A 16 -9.83 -19.33 -52.47
N ASP A 17 -10.18 -20.20 -51.52
CA ASP A 17 -9.47 -20.49 -50.26
C ASP A 17 -9.76 -19.54 -49.09
N VAL A 18 -10.96 -19.68 -48.54
CA VAL A 18 -11.17 -19.49 -47.13
C VAL A 18 -10.47 -20.66 -46.42
N GLN A 19 -9.23 -20.45 -45.99
CA GLN A 19 -8.58 -21.36 -45.06
C GLN A 19 -9.45 -21.44 -43.79
N LYS A 20 -9.94 -22.64 -43.49
CA LYS A 20 -10.63 -22.96 -42.26
C LYS A 20 -9.74 -22.55 -41.10
N LYS A 21 -10.22 -21.57 -40.28
CA LYS A 21 -9.66 -21.29 -38.94
C LYS A 21 -9.45 -22.62 -38.24
N PRO A 22 -8.26 -22.88 -37.66
CA PRO A 22 -8.06 -24.08 -36.86
C PRO A 22 -9.10 -24.03 -35.74
N LYS A 23 -9.93 -25.06 -35.65
CA LYS A 23 -10.76 -25.28 -34.47
C LYS A 23 -9.83 -25.39 -33.28
N LEU A 24 -9.81 -24.37 -32.44
CA LEU A 24 -9.24 -24.46 -31.10
C LEU A 24 -9.85 -25.71 -30.45
N LYS A 25 -9.04 -26.74 -30.32
CA LYS A 25 -9.39 -27.89 -29.48
C LYS A 25 -9.63 -27.27 -28.10
N ARG A 26 -10.87 -27.42 -27.64
CA ARG A 26 -11.20 -27.19 -26.23
C ARG A 26 -10.25 -28.07 -25.43
N VAL A 27 -9.15 -27.51 -24.95
CA VAL A 27 -8.40 -28.11 -23.86
C VAL A 27 -9.38 -28.04 -22.69
N THR A 28 -10.06 -29.13 -22.45
CA THR A 28 -10.70 -29.36 -21.15
C THR A 28 -9.54 -29.31 -20.15
N LYS A 29 -9.29 -28.13 -19.55
CA LYS A 29 -8.51 -28.04 -18.34
C LYS A 29 -9.23 -28.95 -17.35
N THR A 30 -8.73 -30.16 -17.19
CA THR A 30 -8.99 -30.98 -16.02
C THR A 30 -8.70 -30.07 -14.84
N VAL A 31 -9.75 -29.70 -14.11
CA VAL A 31 -9.59 -29.21 -12.75
C VAL A 31 -8.73 -30.26 -12.07
N PRO A 32 -7.59 -29.94 -11.47
CA PRO A 32 -6.79 -30.91 -10.75
C PRO A 32 -7.77 -31.66 -9.84
N GLN A 33 -7.81 -32.99 -9.95
CA GLN A 33 -8.54 -33.79 -8.96
C GLN A 33 -8.00 -33.37 -7.60
N LYS A 34 -8.89 -32.90 -6.72
CA LYS A 34 -8.57 -32.63 -5.33
C LYS A 34 -7.82 -33.85 -4.80
N ILE A 35 -6.53 -33.70 -4.58
CA ILE A 35 -5.76 -34.67 -3.81
C ILE A 35 -6.28 -34.44 -2.40
N GLU A 36 -7.21 -35.26 -1.93
CA GLU A 36 -7.63 -35.23 -0.53
C GLU A 36 -6.49 -35.84 0.27
N PRO A 37 -5.71 -35.05 1.02
CA PRO A 37 -4.87 -35.65 2.03
C PRO A 37 -5.81 -36.29 3.04
N ASN A 38 -5.58 -37.57 3.37
CA ASN A 38 -6.32 -38.31 4.39
C ASN A 38 -6.06 -37.79 5.83
N LEU A 39 -5.81 -36.50 5.98
CA LEU A 39 -5.47 -35.81 7.22
C LEU A 39 -6.42 -34.64 7.38
N THR A 40 -7.51 -34.87 8.09
CA THR A 40 -8.38 -33.80 8.59
C THR A 40 -7.75 -33.25 9.86
N CYS A 41 -7.11 -32.08 9.78
CA CYS A 41 -6.89 -31.25 10.95
C CYS A 41 -8.24 -30.62 11.31
N ASP A 42 -8.94 -31.21 12.25
CA ASP A 42 -10.19 -30.65 12.78
C ASP A 42 -9.81 -29.80 14.00
N TRP A 43 -9.84 -28.48 13.86
CA TRP A 43 -9.57 -27.56 14.97
C TRP A 43 -10.48 -27.79 16.17
N GLU A 44 -11.65 -28.43 15.99
CA GLU A 44 -12.61 -28.68 17.06
C GLU A 44 -12.34 -29.96 17.83
N ASN A 45 -11.71 -30.98 17.24
CA ASN A 45 -11.65 -32.33 17.83
C ASN A 45 -10.26 -32.98 17.83
N ASN A 46 -9.27 -32.44 17.14
CA ASN A 46 -7.98 -33.09 16.99
C ASN A 46 -6.85 -32.05 16.93
N PHE A 47 -6.50 -31.49 18.10
CA PHE A 47 -5.38 -30.56 18.20
C PHE A 47 -4.06 -31.35 18.07
N PRO A 48 -3.22 -30.98 17.10
CA PRO A 48 -1.89 -31.54 17.04
C PRO A 48 -1.11 -31.11 18.30
N HIS A 49 -0.48 -32.07 18.98
CA HIS A 49 0.44 -31.76 20.05
C HIS A 49 1.64 -31.00 19.47
N LYS A 50 2.26 -30.12 20.29
CA LYS A 50 3.50 -29.44 19.87
C LYS A 50 4.47 -30.52 19.36
N PRO A 51 5.06 -30.36 18.15
CA PRO A 51 5.99 -31.35 17.63
C PRO A 51 7.15 -31.52 18.66
N GLN A 52 7.43 -32.75 19.04
CA GLN A 52 8.59 -33.04 19.83
C GLN A 52 9.76 -33.17 18.86
N MET A 53 10.67 -32.20 18.93
CA MET A 53 11.88 -32.24 18.12
C MET A 53 12.77 -33.40 18.57
N ARG A 54 13.26 -34.15 17.61
CA ARG A 54 14.24 -35.23 17.78
C ARG A 54 15.52 -34.86 17.04
N ASP A 55 16.68 -35.31 17.48
CA ASP A 55 17.94 -35.07 16.76
C ASP A 55 17.89 -35.54 15.30
N SER A 56 17.13 -36.61 15.02
CA SER A 56 16.88 -37.13 13.68
C SER A 56 16.03 -36.19 12.75
N ASP A 57 15.45 -35.15 13.32
CA ASP A 57 14.64 -34.18 12.57
C ASP A 57 15.49 -33.02 11.99
N ILE A 58 16.79 -32.96 12.40
CA ILE A 58 17.77 -32.02 11.85
C ILE A 58 18.60 -32.75 10.79
N ILE A 59 18.56 -32.26 9.55
CA ILE A 59 19.20 -32.89 8.38
C ILE A 59 20.57 -32.25 8.15
N THR A 60 21.61 -32.91 8.59
CA THR A 60 22.98 -32.38 8.55
C THR A 60 23.91 -33.13 7.60
N THR A 61 23.54 -34.35 7.17
CA THR A 61 24.38 -35.22 6.36
C THR A 61 23.84 -35.43 4.93
N LEU A 62 24.74 -35.80 4.02
CA LEU A 62 24.40 -36.16 2.64
C LEU A 62 23.47 -37.39 2.57
N SER A 63 23.55 -38.33 3.49
CA SER A 63 22.66 -39.49 3.54
C SER A 63 21.24 -39.10 3.92
N GLU A 64 21.10 -38.23 4.90
CA GLU A 64 19.80 -37.76 5.38
C GLU A 64 19.07 -36.90 4.31
N ILE A 65 19.74 -35.94 3.65
CA ILE A 65 19.10 -35.15 2.63
C ILE A 65 18.70 -35.99 1.40
N LYS A 66 19.47 -37.04 1.05
CA LYS A 66 19.07 -37.99 0.01
C LYS A 66 17.83 -38.78 0.40
N TRP A 67 17.80 -39.26 1.66
CA TRP A 67 16.64 -39.96 2.19
C TRP A 67 15.39 -39.07 2.19
N LEU A 68 15.52 -37.88 2.74
CA LEU A 68 14.42 -36.87 2.79
C LEU A 68 13.89 -36.55 1.38
N SER A 69 14.78 -36.23 0.45
CA SER A 69 14.42 -35.94 -0.96
C SER A 69 13.64 -37.11 -1.60
N ASN A 70 14.12 -38.36 -1.40
CA ASN A 70 13.42 -39.52 -1.95
C ASN A 70 12.05 -39.75 -1.32
N LYS A 71 11.90 -39.50 -0.03
CA LYS A 71 10.61 -39.57 0.67
C LYS A 71 9.64 -38.50 0.15
N MET A 72 10.11 -37.27 -0.03
CA MET A 72 9.31 -36.15 -0.53
C MET A 72 8.86 -36.29 -1.99
N LYS A 73 9.53 -37.10 -2.82
CA LYS A 73 9.11 -37.37 -4.20
C LYS A 73 7.77 -38.08 -4.29
N THR A 74 7.33 -38.76 -3.24
CA THR A 74 6.12 -39.60 -3.24
C THR A 74 4.96 -39.00 -2.48
N ILE A 75 5.18 -37.94 -1.68
CA ILE A 75 4.11 -37.33 -0.93
C ILE A 75 3.28 -36.37 -1.79
N PRO A 76 1.96 -36.28 -1.56
CA PRO A 76 1.08 -35.44 -2.35
C PRO A 76 1.15 -33.95 -1.95
N ALA A 77 1.55 -33.66 -0.73
CA ALA A 77 1.58 -32.29 -0.20
C ALA A 77 2.61 -32.12 0.92
N PHE A 78 3.11 -30.90 1.10
CA PHE A 78 3.93 -30.50 2.26
C PHE A 78 3.83 -29.01 2.51
N ALA A 79 4.09 -28.59 3.76
CA ALA A 79 4.34 -27.20 4.13
C ALA A 79 5.87 -26.97 4.24
N PHE A 80 6.30 -25.74 4.01
CA PHE A 80 7.67 -25.33 4.24
C PHE A 80 7.73 -23.89 4.72
N ASP A 81 8.86 -23.54 5.32
CA ASP A 81 9.21 -22.18 5.72
C ASP A 81 10.72 -21.98 5.53
N THR A 82 11.17 -20.76 5.32
CA THR A 82 12.60 -20.45 5.09
C THR A 82 13.13 -19.45 6.10
N GLU A 83 14.28 -19.75 6.68
CA GLU A 83 15.00 -18.87 7.56
C GLU A 83 16.13 -18.15 6.83
N THR A 84 16.24 -16.84 7.04
CA THR A 84 17.23 -15.99 6.38
C THR A 84 17.97 -15.10 7.36
N ASN A 85 19.16 -14.65 6.99
CA ASN A 85 19.91 -13.67 7.79
C ASN A 85 19.39 -12.23 7.60
N THR A 86 18.59 -11.97 6.59
CA THR A 86 18.02 -10.67 6.28
C THR A 86 16.65 -10.81 5.62
N LEU A 87 15.78 -9.81 5.80
CA LEU A 87 14.50 -9.72 5.09
C LEU A 87 14.63 -9.09 3.69
N GLU A 88 15.83 -8.65 3.31
CA GLU A 88 16.12 -8.06 2.00
C GLU A 88 16.60 -9.16 1.05
N VAL A 89 15.65 -9.87 0.47
CA VAL A 89 15.90 -11.03 -0.40
C VAL A 89 15.97 -10.63 -1.87
N LEU A 90 15.27 -9.56 -2.26
CA LEU A 90 15.12 -9.12 -3.65
C LEU A 90 16.38 -8.44 -4.20
N GLY A 91 16.46 -8.34 -5.52
CA GLY A 91 17.59 -7.73 -6.22
C GLY A 91 18.90 -8.48 -6.02
N LYS A 92 20.01 -7.80 -6.27
CA LYS A 92 21.36 -8.32 -6.04
C LYS A 92 21.85 -7.90 -4.65
N ASN A 93 21.41 -8.60 -3.61
CA ASN A 93 21.91 -8.40 -2.26
C ASN A 93 23.03 -9.40 -1.97
N SER A 94 24.27 -8.94 -1.93
CA SER A 94 25.45 -9.76 -1.67
C SER A 94 25.48 -10.35 -0.24
N ASN A 95 24.75 -9.75 0.69
CA ASN A 95 24.71 -10.18 2.09
C ASN A 95 23.62 -11.24 2.37
N PHE A 96 22.76 -11.54 1.40
CA PHE A 96 21.69 -12.53 1.57
C PHE A 96 22.24 -13.93 1.76
N LYS A 97 21.70 -14.64 2.75
CA LYS A 97 21.90 -16.07 2.98
C LYS A 97 20.60 -16.74 3.36
N CYS A 98 20.31 -17.87 2.74
CA CYS A 98 19.33 -18.80 3.27
C CYS A 98 20.02 -19.57 4.42
N VAL A 99 19.50 -19.39 5.63
CA VAL A 99 20.09 -19.98 6.85
C VAL A 99 19.59 -21.40 7.09
N GLY A 100 18.35 -21.67 6.70
CA GLY A 100 17.77 -23.00 6.77
C GLY A 100 16.43 -23.10 6.08
N ILE A 101 15.98 -24.33 5.85
CA ILE A 101 14.66 -24.65 5.28
C ILE A 101 14.00 -25.67 6.22
N SER A 102 12.80 -25.37 6.68
CA SER A 102 11.97 -26.30 7.44
C SER A 102 10.84 -26.87 6.57
N ILE A 103 10.50 -28.13 6.80
CA ILE A 103 9.51 -28.86 5.99
C ILE A 103 8.66 -29.72 6.91
N SER A 104 7.33 -29.72 6.65
CA SER A 104 6.36 -30.51 7.41
C SER A 104 5.30 -31.11 6.52
N TRP A 105 4.90 -32.37 6.78
CA TRP A 105 3.69 -32.99 6.20
C TRP A 105 2.96 -33.90 7.21
N GLY A 106 2.79 -33.41 8.42
CA GLY A 106 2.06 -34.05 9.51
C GLY A 106 2.86 -34.21 10.80
N GLU A 107 2.26 -34.80 11.80
CA GLU A 107 2.81 -34.83 13.18
C GLU A 107 4.19 -35.46 13.28
N ASP A 108 4.45 -36.55 12.54
CA ASP A 108 5.70 -37.30 12.60
C ASP A 108 6.74 -36.93 11.55
N ASN A 109 6.46 -35.97 10.69
CA ASN A 109 7.31 -35.66 9.54
C ASN A 109 7.64 -34.18 9.50
N ASN A 110 8.55 -33.77 10.37
CA ASN A 110 8.98 -32.40 10.55
C ASN A 110 10.50 -32.33 10.51
N TYR A 111 11.07 -31.53 9.62
CA TYR A 111 12.50 -31.52 9.37
C TYR A 111 13.02 -30.11 9.25
N TYR A 112 14.23 -29.88 9.77
CA TYR A 112 14.99 -28.65 9.55
C TYR A 112 16.30 -28.98 8.84
N ILE A 113 16.66 -28.19 7.84
CA ILE A 113 17.85 -28.34 7.00
C ILE A 113 18.70 -27.09 7.16
N PRO A 114 19.66 -27.03 8.09
CA PRO A 114 20.54 -25.88 8.28
C PRO A 114 21.53 -25.76 7.12
N THR A 115 21.80 -24.49 6.69
CA THR A 115 22.67 -24.22 5.53
C THR A 115 23.55 -22.98 5.71
N GLY A 116 23.28 -22.13 6.68
CA GLY A 116 23.92 -20.81 6.77
C GLY A 116 24.20 -20.30 8.17
N HIS A 117 24.17 -21.15 9.21
CA HIS A 117 24.56 -20.77 10.55
C HIS A 117 26.06 -20.48 10.62
N VAL A 118 26.47 -19.50 11.41
CA VAL A 118 27.85 -18.95 11.39
C VAL A 118 28.60 -19.14 12.72
N ARG A 119 27.99 -19.78 13.72
CA ARG A 119 28.66 -20.03 14.98
C ARG A 119 29.66 -21.18 14.82
N GLU A 120 30.80 -21.10 15.55
CA GLU A 120 31.86 -22.10 15.50
C GLU A 120 31.35 -23.49 15.85
N GLU A 121 30.39 -23.60 16.79
CA GLU A 121 29.80 -24.86 17.24
C GLU A 121 29.03 -25.59 16.15
N ASP A 122 28.51 -24.86 15.17
CA ASP A 122 27.55 -25.34 14.15
C ASP A 122 28.12 -25.39 12.73
N ILE A 123 29.26 -24.74 12.47
CA ILE A 123 29.73 -24.50 11.11
C ILE A 123 30.00 -25.80 10.35
N ASP A 124 30.44 -26.86 11.05
CA ASP A 124 30.71 -28.18 10.48
C ASP A 124 29.49 -29.12 10.54
N ASN A 125 28.41 -28.71 11.19
CA ASN A 125 27.23 -29.54 11.46
C ASN A 125 26.05 -29.14 10.53
N GLN A 126 26.32 -28.67 9.30
CA GLN A 126 25.31 -28.25 8.35
C GLN A 126 25.71 -28.58 6.91
N LEU A 127 24.71 -28.60 6.03
CA LEU A 127 24.95 -28.84 4.61
C LEU A 127 25.22 -27.50 3.90
N THR A 128 26.03 -27.54 2.84
CA THR A 128 26.15 -26.38 1.94
C THR A 128 24.88 -26.19 1.14
N ILE A 129 24.53 -24.96 0.86
CA ILE A 129 23.31 -24.63 0.12
C ILE A 129 23.26 -25.34 -1.24
N ASP A 130 24.38 -25.49 -1.94
CA ASP A 130 24.45 -26.18 -3.24
C ASP A 130 24.05 -27.65 -3.14
N VAL A 131 24.46 -28.32 -2.05
CA VAL A 131 24.04 -29.71 -1.77
C VAL A 131 22.55 -29.78 -1.52
N VAL A 132 22.01 -28.87 -0.70
CA VAL A 132 20.59 -28.81 -0.40
C VAL A 132 19.77 -28.55 -1.65
N VAL A 133 20.14 -27.55 -2.45
CA VAL A 133 19.49 -27.23 -3.74
C VAL A 133 19.50 -28.44 -4.67
N LYS A 134 20.62 -29.13 -4.81
CA LYS A 134 20.73 -30.33 -5.66
C LYS A 134 19.67 -31.39 -5.36
N TYR A 135 19.34 -31.59 -4.08
CA TYR A 135 18.38 -32.62 -3.67
C TYR A 135 16.95 -32.11 -3.50
N LEU A 136 16.75 -30.87 -3.09
CA LEU A 136 15.40 -30.30 -2.90
C LEU A 136 14.81 -29.75 -4.19
N LYS A 137 15.60 -29.21 -5.10
CA LYS A 137 15.11 -28.67 -6.38
C LYS A 137 14.16 -29.62 -7.11
N PRO A 138 14.48 -30.90 -7.34
CA PRO A 138 13.59 -31.85 -8.02
C PRO A 138 12.27 -32.09 -7.28
N VAL A 139 12.19 -31.79 -5.99
CA VAL A 139 10.98 -31.94 -5.15
C VAL A 139 10.12 -30.69 -5.24
N PHE A 140 10.69 -29.52 -5.04
CA PHE A 140 9.97 -28.26 -5.09
C PHE A 140 9.48 -27.89 -6.49
N GLU A 141 10.21 -28.33 -7.55
CA GLU A 141 9.85 -28.09 -8.95
C GLU A 141 8.84 -29.11 -9.52
N ARG A 142 8.31 -30.02 -8.71
CA ARG A 142 7.22 -30.92 -9.12
C ARG A 142 5.99 -30.13 -9.49
N THR A 143 5.23 -30.60 -10.47
CA THR A 143 3.95 -30.03 -10.91
C THR A 143 2.74 -30.74 -10.33
N ASP A 144 2.95 -31.89 -9.65
CA ASP A 144 1.94 -32.78 -9.09
C ASP A 144 1.94 -32.82 -7.55
N VAL A 145 2.44 -31.77 -6.90
CA VAL A 145 2.52 -31.62 -5.45
C VAL A 145 1.79 -30.36 -5.01
N ARG A 146 1.10 -30.45 -3.88
CA ARG A 146 0.52 -29.27 -3.22
C ARG A 146 1.49 -28.71 -2.21
N ILE A 147 1.71 -27.39 -2.25
CA ILE A 147 2.66 -26.70 -1.39
C ILE A 147 1.90 -25.71 -0.51
N TYR A 148 2.10 -25.83 0.81
CA TYR A 148 1.56 -24.91 1.80
C TYR A 148 2.67 -23.97 2.31
N GLY A 149 2.33 -22.70 2.51
CA GLY A 149 3.21 -21.72 3.13
C GLY A 149 2.41 -20.70 3.94
N TRP A 150 3.11 -19.85 4.67
CA TRP A 150 2.55 -18.72 5.40
C TRP A 150 3.29 -17.45 5.01
N ASN A 151 2.67 -16.53 4.28
CA ASN A 151 3.32 -15.46 3.55
C ASN A 151 4.25 -15.99 2.45
N LEU A 152 3.76 -16.98 1.74
CA LEU A 152 4.49 -17.79 0.76
C LEU A 152 5.27 -16.97 -0.27
N LYS A 153 4.83 -15.76 -0.60
CA LYS A 153 5.54 -14.89 -1.55
C LYS A 153 6.98 -14.60 -1.11
N PHE A 154 7.22 -14.42 0.19
CA PHE A 154 8.57 -14.24 0.72
C PHE A 154 9.45 -15.46 0.46
N ASP A 155 8.94 -16.65 0.75
CA ASP A 155 9.66 -17.90 0.56
C ASP A 155 9.91 -18.22 -0.92
N LEU A 156 8.99 -17.81 -1.81
CA LEU A 156 9.20 -17.89 -3.26
C LEU A 156 10.43 -17.08 -3.71
N HIS A 157 10.63 -15.87 -3.15
CA HIS A 157 11.82 -15.06 -3.42
C HIS A 157 13.09 -15.73 -2.89
N VAL A 158 13.04 -16.28 -1.68
CA VAL A 158 14.17 -17.03 -1.09
C VAL A 158 14.54 -18.22 -1.97
N LEU A 159 13.56 -19.06 -2.33
CA LEU A 159 13.79 -20.22 -3.20
C LEU A 159 14.36 -19.83 -4.55
N LYS A 160 13.81 -18.81 -5.20
CA LYS A 160 14.33 -18.31 -6.47
C LYS A 160 15.77 -17.83 -6.35
N ARG A 161 16.10 -17.15 -5.26
CA ARG A 161 17.45 -16.64 -4.99
C ARG A 161 18.48 -17.76 -4.85
N ILE A 162 18.10 -18.91 -4.30
CA ILE A 162 18.98 -20.10 -4.20
C ILE A 162 18.88 -21.02 -5.42
N GLY A 163 18.11 -20.68 -6.44
CA GLY A 163 18.01 -21.43 -7.72
C GLY A 163 16.95 -22.52 -7.75
N ILE A 164 15.93 -22.45 -6.91
CA ILE A 164 14.74 -23.32 -6.91
C ILE A 164 13.54 -22.53 -7.38
N THR A 165 12.74 -23.13 -8.28
CA THR A 165 11.47 -22.53 -8.76
C THR A 165 10.30 -23.46 -8.43
N ILE A 166 9.20 -22.91 -7.94
CA ILE A 166 7.96 -23.66 -7.74
C ILE A 166 7.17 -23.69 -9.05
N ASN A 167 7.05 -24.87 -9.66
CA ASN A 167 6.35 -25.06 -10.94
C ASN A 167 4.87 -25.42 -10.76
N THR A 168 4.48 -25.96 -9.61
CA THR A 168 3.06 -26.22 -9.32
C THR A 168 2.29 -24.91 -9.20
N ARG A 169 1.04 -24.91 -9.63
CA ARG A 169 0.07 -23.84 -9.35
C ARG A 169 -0.88 -24.25 -8.21
N ASP A 170 -0.74 -25.45 -7.69
CA ASP A 170 -1.47 -25.93 -6.51
C ASP A 170 -0.72 -25.56 -5.24
N VAL A 171 -0.79 -24.27 -4.91
CA VAL A 171 -0.20 -23.70 -3.69
C VAL A 171 -1.28 -23.14 -2.77
N PHE A 172 -0.99 -23.12 -1.48
CA PHE A 172 -1.86 -22.56 -0.46
C PHE A 172 -1.08 -21.65 0.48
N ASP A 173 -1.47 -20.38 0.56
CA ASP A 173 -0.93 -19.40 1.50
C ASP A 173 -1.90 -19.19 2.65
N GLY A 174 -1.52 -19.65 3.85
CA GLY A 174 -2.37 -19.58 5.05
C GLY A 174 -2.64 -18.14 5.49
N MET A 175 -1.71 -17.21 5.26
CA MET A 175 -1.90 -15.80 5.62
C MET A 175 -2.98 -15.14 4.76
N LEU A 176 -2.99 -15.40 3.46
CA LEU A 176 -4.05 -14.91 2.56
C LEU A 176 -5.41 -15.53 2.88
N ALA A 177 -5.43 -16.82 3.21
CA ALA A 177 -6.64 -17.52 3.62
C ALA A 177 -7.22 -16.97 4.93
N SER A 178 -6.38 -16.76 5.95
CA SER A 178 -6.80 -16.21 7.24
C SER A 178 -7.42 -14.82 7.09
N TRP A 179 -6.78 -13.94 6.31
CA TRP A 179 -7.31 -12.61 6.05
C TRP A 179 -8.65 -12.65 5.29
N LEU A 180 -8.78 -13.50 4.28
CA LEU A 180 -10.01 -13.62 3.50
C LEU A 180 -11.16 -14.17 4.35
N CYS A 181 -10.85 -15.03 5.34
CA CYS A 181 -11.83 -15.54 6.30
C CYS A 181 -12.19 -14.50 7.38
N ASN A 182 -11.25 -13.65 7.81
CA ASN A 182 -11.54 -12.56 8.74
C ASN A 182 -10.47 -11.46 8.69
N GLU A 183 -10.72 -10.42 7.93
CA GLU A 183 -9.83 -9.26 7.76
C GLU A 183 -9.73 -8.35 9.00
N ASN A 184 -10.49 -8.60 10.06
CA ASN A 184 -10.45 -7.82 11.30
C ASN A 184 -9.53 -8.42 12.37
N THR A 185 -8.91 -9.57 12.10
CA THR A 185 -7.99 -10.27 13.03
C THR A 185 -6.55 -10.20 12.54
N PRO A 186 -5.56 -10.33 13.43
CA PRO A 186 -4.16 -10.45 13.03
C PRO A 186 -3.95 -11.66 12.12
N ASN A 187 -3.07 -11.50 11.11
CA ASN A 187 -2.83 -12.51 10.09
C ASN A 187 -1.49 -13.25 10.28
N GLY A 188 -0.78 -13.01 11.40
CA GLY A 188 0.46 -13.69 11.73
C GLY A 188 0.25 -15.18 12.04
N LEU A 189 1.19 -16.05 11.66
CA LEU A 189 1.10 -17.48 11.94
C LEU A 189 0.89 -17.74 13.44
N LYS A 190 1.66 -17.09 14.28
CA LYS A 190 1.64 -17.29 15.75
C LYS A 190 0.34 -16.80 16.39
N ASP A 191 -0.20 -15.69 15.89
CA ASP A 191 -1.51 -15.17 16.31
C ASP A 191 -2.62 -16.17 15.95
N ASN A 192 -2.61 -16.69 14.73
CA ASN A 192 -3.58 -17.66 14.26
C ASN A 192 -3.48 -19.00 15.03
N THR A 193 -2.27 -19.50 15.24
CA THR A 193 -2.06 -20.73 16.04
C THR A 193 -2.58 -20.55 17.45
N THR A 194 -2.32 -19.40 18.07
CA THR A 194 -2.83 -19.11 19.42
C THR A 194 -4.35 -19.01 19.42
N GLU A 195 -4.95 -18.29 18.45
CA GLU A 195 -6.40 -18.13 18.36
C GLU A 195 -7.13 -19.46 18.08
N LYS A 196 -6.63 -20.26 17.11
CA LYS A 196 -7.32 -21.46 16.62
C LYS A 196 -7.02 -22.71 17.43
N MET A 197 -5.82 -22.82 18.01
CA MET A 197 -5.34 -24.03 18.65
C MET A 197 -5.01 -23.83 20.15
N SER A 198 -5.10 -22.59 20.66
CA SER A 198 -4.70 -22.24 22.04
C SER A 198 -3.23 -22.61 22.36
N ILE A 199 -2.37 -22.61 21.35
CA ILE A 199 -0.95 -22.94 21.46
C ILE A 199 -0.13 -21.68 21.27
N SER A 200 0.72 -21.35 22.27
CA SER A 200 1.69 -20.27 22.15
C SER A 200 2.98 -20.79 21.54
N GLN A 201 3.38 -20.20 20.42
CA GLN A 201 4.66 -20.49 19.77
C GLN A 201 5.76 -19.55 20.27
N THR A 202 7.01 -20.00 20.16
CA THR A 202 8.19 -19.15 20.41
C THR A 202 8.25 -18.02 19.37
N HIS A 203 8.46 -16.79 19.83
CA HIS A 203 8.64 -15.67 18.90
C HIS A 203 10.09 -15.60 18.42
N PHE A 204 10.30 -15.05 17.22
CA PHE A 204 11.63 -14.81 16.66
C PHE A 204 12.56 -14.07 17.61
N LYS A 205 12.05 -13.11 18.36
CA LYS A 205 12.82 -12.38 19.37
C LYS A 205 13.33 -13.32 20.47
N ASP A 206 12.48 -14.21 20.96
CA ASP A 206 12.84 -15.11 22.05
C ASP A 206 13.94 -16.07 21.60
N THR A 207 13.88 -16.54 20.35
CA THR A 207 14.93 -17.39 19.73
C THR A 207 16.24 -16.62 19.54
N THR A 208 16.21 -15.37 19.06
CA THR A 208 17.42 -14.55 18.90
C THR A 208 17.98 -14.01 20.22
N ASP A 209 17.16 -13.94 21.26
CA ASP A 209 17.61 -13.54 22.61
C ASP A 209 18.43 -14.65 23.29
N THR A 210 18.37 -15.93 22.83
CA THR A 210 19.24 -17.03 23.30
C THR A 210 20.72 -16.80 22.97
N VAL A 211 21.01 -15.97 21.94
CA VAL A 211 22.38 -15.66 21.52
C VAL A 211 23.12 -14.89 22.63
N PRO A 212 24.24 -15.43 23.16
CA PRO A 212 24.99 -14.81 24.27
C PRO A 212 25.52 -13.41 23.89
N ASN A 213 25.59 -12.52 24.89
CA ASN A 213 26.09 -11.16 24.69
C ASN A 213 27.54 -11.12 24.19
N GLU A 214 28.36 -12.07 24.55
CA GLU A 214 29.74 -12.20 24.07
C GLU A 214 29.77 -12.50 22.58
N VAL A 215 28.91 -13.40 22.10
CA VAL A 215 28.73 -13.71 20.67
C VAL A 215 28.19 -12.48 19.92
N LYS A 216 27.14 -11.84 20.45
CA LYS A 216 26.61 -10.59 19.85
C LYS A 216 27.73 -9.56 19.67
N LYS A 217 28.56 -9.37 20.71
CA LYS A 217 29.67 -8.40 20.68
C LYS A 217 30.77 -8.82 19.69
N ALA A 218 31.11 -10.11 19.61
CA ALA A 218 32.11 -10.62 18.66
C ALA A 218 31.73 -10.34 17.20
N PHE A 219 30.41 -10.38 16.88
CA PHE A 219 29.85 -10.05 15.57
C PHE A 219 29.44 -8.56 15.41
N GLY A 220 29.85 -7.68 16.32
CA GLY A 220 29.64 -6.24 16.22
C GLY A 220 28.27 -5.74 16.67
N TYR A 221 27.46 -6.56 17.30
CA TYR A 221 26.13 -6.18 17.80
C TYR A 221 26.19 -5.68 19.26
N LYS A 222 25.26 -4.80 19.62
CA LYS A 222 25.08 -4.38 21.04
C LYS A 222 24.31 -5.47 21.81
N ALA A 223 24.53 -5.57 23.12
CA ALA A 223 23.90 -6.59 23.98
C ALA A 223 22.36 -6.70 23.83
N ASN A 224 21.67 -5.55 23.68
CA ASN A 224 20.21 -5.49 23.55
C ASN A 224 19.74 -5.36 22.11
N SER A 225 20.61 -5.52 21.11
CA SER A 225 20.19 -5.45 19.70
C SER A 225 19.60 -6.77 19.22
N LYS A 226 18.67 -6.67 18.28
CA LYS A 226 18.24 -7.83 17.50
C LYS A 226 19.44 -8.32 16.69
N VAL A 227 19.55 -9.61 16.56
CA VAL A 227 20.57 -10.27 15.73
C VAL A 227 19.91 -11.08 14.61
N PRO A 228 20.59 -11.29 13.49
CA PRO A 228 20.09 -12.13 12.41
C PRO A 228 20.05 -13.61 12.84
N PHE A 229 19.24 -14.42 12.16
CA PHE A 229 18.98 -15.81 12.50
C PHE A 229 20.23 -16.71 12.37
N ASP A 230 21.17 -16.38 11.51
CA ASP A 230 22.42 -17.13 11.31
C ASP A 230 23.33 -17.16 12.54
N LEU A 231 23.12 -16.30 13.54
CA LEU A 231 23.79 -16.30 14.83
C LEU A 231 23.13 -17.20 15.90
N VAL A 232 21.93 -17.73 15.62
CA VAL A 232 21.25 -18.68 16.51
C VAL A 232 21.91 -20.06 16.37
N LEU A 233 22.01 -20.86 17.45
CA LEU A 233 22.46 -22.27 17.36
C LEU A 233 21.48 -23.06 16.48
N ILE A 234 21.99 -24.07 15.74
CA ILE A 234 21.16 -24.96 14.92
C ILE A 234 20.05 -25.60 15.76
N GLU A 235 20.33 -26.07 16.97
CA GLU A 235 19.34 -26.70 17.83
C GLU A 235 18.21 -25.79 18.25
N ASP A 236 18.53 -24.54 18.65
CA ASP A 236 17.54 -23.53 19.02
C ASP A 236 16.74 -23.09 17.77
N GLY A 237 17.43 -22.87 16.65
CA GLY A 237 16.84 -22.50 15.36
C GLY A 237 15.93 -23.57 14.78
N ALA A 238 16.33 -24.84 14.86
CA ALA A 238 15.55 -25.97 14.40
C ALA A 238 14.21 -26.08 15.14
N SER A 239 14.23 -25.92 16.47
CA SER A 239 13.03 -25.97 17.29
C SER A 239 12.00 -24.88 16.86
N TYR A 240 12.50 -23.69 16.55
CA TYR A 240 11.69 -22.59 16.06
C TYR A 240 11.14 -22.86 14.64
N ALA A 241 12.02 -23.18 13.67
CA ALA A 241 11.68 -23.35 12.27
C ALA A 241 10.77 -24.56 12.01
N ILE A 242 11.03 -25.69 12.71
CA ILE A 242 10.15 -26.88 12.66
C ILE A 242 8.74 -26.52 13.13
N ALA A 243 8.61 -25.75 14.21
CA ALA A 243 7.31 -25.35 14.71
C ALA A 243 6.58 -24.44 13.70
N ASP A 244 7.28 -23.52 13.03
CA ASP A 244 6.68 -22.64 12.04
C ASP A 244 6.18 -23.45 10.82
N ALA A 245 6.94 -24.40 10.27
CA ALA A 245 6.49 -25.27 9.18
C ALA A 245 5.32 -26.19 9.60
N PHE A 246 5.38 -26.77 10.80
CA PHE A 246 4.34 -27.65 11.32
C PHE A 246 3.01 -26.91 11.54
N TYR A 247 3.05 -25.76 12.19
CA TYR A 247 1.84 -24.99 12.42
C TYR A 247 1.33 -24.30 11.14
N THR A 248 2.19 -24.04 10.16
CA THR A 248 1.77 -23.69 8.80
C THR A 248 0.93 -24.79 8.18
N TRP A 249 1.41 -26.05 8.23
CA TRP A 249 0.65 -27.23 7.78
C TRP A 249 -0.72 -27.30 8.44
N CYS A 250 -0.76 -27.27 9.78
CA CYS A 250 -2.00 -27.38 10.55
C CYS A 250 -3.01 -26.26 10.26
N ASN A 251 -2.55 -25.00 10.27
CA ASN A 251 -3.41 -23.85 10.00
C ASN A 251 -3.94 -23.88 8.57
N CYS A 252 -3.09 -24.20 7.59
CA CYS A 252 -3.52 -24.27 6.19
C CYS A 252 -4.62 -25.30 5.97
N LEU A 253 -4.48 -26.50 6.51
CA LEU A 253 -5.52 -27.54 6.44
C LEU A 253 -6.85 -27.08 7.06
N GLY A 254 -6.80 -26.40 8.22
CA GLY A 254 -7.99 -25.84 8.83
C GLY A 254 -8.63 -24.74 7.99
N TYR A 255 -7.85 -23.83 7.42
CA TYR A 255 -8.35 -22.74 6.57
C TYR A 255 -8.92 -23.23 5.24
N GLU A 256 -8.49 -24.37 4.68
CA GLU A 256 -9.13 -24.95 3.51
C GLU A 256 -10.62 -25.21 3.76
N LYS A 257 -10.96 -25.76 4.91
CA LYS A 257 -12.36 -26.01 5.31
C LYS A 257 -13.10 -24.67 5.54
N VAL A 258 -12.52 -23.75 6.29
CA VAL A 258 -13.15 -22.46 6.59
C VAL A 258 -13.42 -21.64 5.33
N LEU A 259 -12.53 -21.67 4.35
CA LEU A 259 -12.75 -20.99 3.06
C LEU A 259 -14.00 -21.52 2.35
N VAL A 260 -14.25 -22.84 2.39
CA VAL A 260 -15.44 -23.44 1.80
C VAL A 260 -16.69 -23.07 2.60
N ASP A 261 -16.64 -23.17 3.93
CA ASP A 261 -17.76 -22.84 4.81
C ASP A 261 -18.15 -21.35 4.71
N GLU A 262 -17.18 -20.46 4.51
CA GLU A 262 -17.38 -19.03 4.29
C GLU A 262 -17.68 -18.66 2.83
N GLU A 263 -17.72 -19.62 1.90
CA GLU A 263 -17.93 -19.41 0.46
C GLU A 263 -16.85 -18.49 -0.18
N MET A 264 -15.64 -18.52 0.36
CA MET A 264 -14.50 -17.70 -0.10
C MET A 264 -13.48 -18.49 -0.95
N ASP A 265 -13.60 -19.82 -1.03
CA ASP A 265 -12.70 -20.72 -1.76
C ASP A 265 -12.53 -20.31 -3.23
N ARG A 266 -13.61 -19.95 -3.91
CA ARG A 266 -13.58 -19.53 -5.31
C ARG A 266 -12.73 -18.25 -5.50
N ILE A 267 -12.89 -17.27 -4.63
CA ILE A 267 -12.13 -16.01 -4.70
C ILE A 267 -10.67 -16.29 -4.37
N TYR A 268 -10.42 -17.11 -3.36
CA TYR A 268 -9.09 -17.50 -2.95
C TYR A 268 -8.30 -18.13 -4.11
N TYR A 269 -8.81 -19.20 -4.73
CA TYR A 269 -8.10 -19.91 -5.79
C TYR A 269 -8.11 -19.21 -7.16
N LYS A 270 -9.10 -18.35 -7.45
CA LYS A 270 -9.20 -17.70 -8.77
C LYS A 270 -8.67 -16.27 -8.80
N MET A 271 -8.49 -15.65 -7.65
CA MET A 271 -8.00 -14.28 -7.58
C MET A 271 -6.76 -14.18 -6.68
N TYR A 272 -6.84 -14.58 -5.41
CA TYR A 272 -5.76 -14.33 -4.45
C TYR A 272 -4.48 -15.11 -4.78
N ILE A 273 -4.58 -16.40 -5.07
CA ILE A 273 -3.41 -17.22 -5.44
C ILE A 273 -2.82 -16.82 -6.80
N PRO A 274 -3.57 -16.64 -7.89
CA PRO A 274 -2.98 -16.11 -9.12
C PRO A 274 -2.33 -14.74 -8.95
N PHE A 275 -2.93 -13.86 -8.16
CA PHE A 275 -2.40 -12.53 -7.92
C PHE A 275 -1.11 -12.54 -7.09
N LEU A 276 -0.94 -13.49 -6.17
CA LEU A 276 0.32 -13.69 -5.44
C LEU A 276 1.51 -13.85 -6.43
N PHE A 277 1.33 -14.66 -7.48
CA PHE A 277 2.36 -14.84 -8.51
C PHE A 277 2.58 -13.61 -9.38
N VAL A 278 1.52 -12.83 -9.68
CA VAL A 278 1.68 -11.55 -10.37
C VAL A 278 2.55 -10.60 -9.55
N LEU A 279 2.27 -10.47 -8.26
CA LEU A 279 3.05 -9.61 -7.38
C LEU A 279 4.50 -10.12 -7.21
N PHE A 280 4.68 -11.43 -7.12
CA PHE A 280 6.01 -12.03 -7.10
C PHE A 280 6.82 -11.65 -8.36
N GLU A 281 6.22 -11.75 -9.56
CA GLU A 281 6.88 -11.39 -10.81
C GLU A 281 7.19 -9.88 -10.90
N MET A 282 6.26 -9.02 -10.43
CA MET A 282 6.48 -7.57 -10.37
C MET A 282 7.63 -7.18 -9.42
N GLU A 283 7.68 -7.80 -8.24
CA GLU A 283 8.75 -7.57 -7.26
C GLU A 283 10.12 -8.03 -7.78
N GLU A 284 10.16 -9.18 -8.46
CA GLU A 284 11.40 -9.70 -9.11
C GLU A 284 11.86 -8.81 -10.27
N GLN A 285 10.93 -8.29 -11.08
CA GLN A 285 11.24 -7.40 -12.19
C GLN A 285 11.88 -6.10 -11.69
N GLY A 286 11.35 -5.53 -10.60
CA GLY A 286 11.76 -4.25 -10.08
C GLY A 286 11.56 -3.09 -11.06
N VAL A 287 11.93 -1.90 -10.65
CA VAL A 287 11.80 -0.66 -11.46
C VAL A 287 13.15 0.01 -11.58
N THR A 288 13.60 0.24 -12.79
CA THR A 288 14.89 0.87 -13.08
C THR A 288 14.88 2.35 -12.70
N VAL A 289 15.96 2.81 -12.05
CA VAL A 289 16.10 4.18 -11.57
C VAL A 289 17.27 4.88 -12.28
N ASP A 290 17.03 6.06 -12.82
CA ASP A 290 18.11 6.97 -13.22
C ASP A 290 18.80 7.56 -11.97
N ILE A 291 19.80 6.84 -11.51
CA ILE A 291 20.53 7.16 -10.28
C ILE A 291 21.23 8.53 -10.36
N LYS A 292 21.72 8.90 -11.54
CA LYS A 292 22.43 10.17 -11.73
C LYS A 292 21.45 11.34 -11.56
N LYS A 293 20.31 11.25 -12.26
CA LYS A 293 19.23 12.25 -12.17
C LYS A 293 18.69 12.36 -10.75
N LEU A 294 18.46 11.22 -10.08
CA LEU A 294 17.95 11.20 -8.70
C LEU A 294 18.92 11.84 -7.72
N LYS A 295 20.23 11.55 -7.81
CA LYS A 295 21.25 12.18 -6.95
C LYS A 295 21.35 13.68 -7.21
N GLN A 296 21.33 14.12 -8.47
CA GLN A 296 21.36 15.55 -8.78
C GLN A 296 20.13 16.25 -8.23
N MET A 297 18.94 15.68 -8.41
CA MET A 297 17.70 16.21 -7.83
C MET A 297 17.79 16.33 -6.30
N GLY A 298 18.47 15.40 -5.63
CA GLY A 298 18.71 15.45 -4.19
C GLY A 298 19.58 16.62 -3.76
N VAL A 299 20.63 16.95 -4.56
CA VAL A 299 21.49 18.12 -4.33
C VAL A 299 20.70 19.41 -4.52
N ASP A 300 19.99 19.54 -5.65
CA ASP A 300 19.22 20.74 -5.97
C ASP A 300 18.12 21.01 -4.92
N MET A 301 17.45 19.94 -4.43
CA MET A 301 16.47 20.04 -3.35
C MET A 301 17.10 20.47 -2.02
N GLN A 302 18.32 20.04 -1.74
CA GLN A 302 19.03 20.42 -0.52
C GLN A 302 19.36 21.91 -0.54
N GLU A 303 19.83 22.43 -1.67
CA GLU A 303 20.11 23.86 -1.85
C GLU A 303 18.84 24.71 -1.66
N ASP A 304 17.72 24.29 -2.27
CA ASP A 304 16.44 25.00 -2.10
C ASP A 304 15.93 24.93 -0.64
N LEU A 305 16.14 23.82 0.06
CA LEU A 305 15.79 23.70 1.49
C LEU A 305 16.61 24.65 2.36
N GLU A 306 17.90 24.80 2.09
CA GLU A 306 18.80 25.71 2.80
C GLU A 306 18.42 27.18 2.56
N ASP A 307 18.05 27.53 1.32
CA ASP A 307 17.53 28.87 0.98
C ASP A 307 16.22 29.18 1.72
N LEU A 308 15.26 28.22 1.72
CA LEU A 308 14.00 28.37 2.45
C LEU A 308 14.23 28.46 3.97
N GLN A 309 15.14 27.67 4.52
CA GLN A 309 15.50 27.72 5.93
C GLN A 309 16.10 29.07 6.30
N TYR A 310 16.99 29.61 5.48
CA TYR A 310 17.56 30.95 5.67
C TYR A 310 16.46 32.02 5.69
N LYS A 311 15.54 32.01 4.72
CA LYS A 311 14.41 32.93 4.65
C LYS A 311 13.48 32.83 5.87
N ILE A 312 13.27 31.63 6.38
CA ILE A 312 12.46 31.38 7.59
C ILE A 312 13.17 31.99 8.81
N TYR A 313 14.47 31.77 8.98
CA TYR A 313 15.24 32.27 10.10
C TYR A 313 15.39 33.79 10.06
N GLU A 314 15.60 34.39 8.88
CA GLU A 314 15.62 35.83 8.69
C GLU A 314 14.31 36.49 9.17
N LEU A 315 13.15 35.90 8.78
CA LEU A 315 11.84 36.40 9.22
C LEU A 315 11.58 36.14 10.71
N ALA A 316 12.02 35.01 11.23
CA ALA A 316 11.91 34.67 12.65
C ALA A 316 12.79 35.57 13.52
N GLY A 317 13.98 35.95 13.03
CA GLY A 317 15.02 36.65 13.79
C GLY A 317 15.80 35.70 14.71
N VAL A 318 15.63 34.40 14.58
CA VAL A 318 16.27 33.37 15.39
C VAL A 318 16.25 32.04 14.67
N GLU A 319 17.27 31.23 14.85
CA GLU A 319 17.31 29.85 14.34
C GLU A 319 16.54 28.92 15.26
N PHE A 320 15.84 27.98 14.65
CA PHE A 320 15.03 26.95 15.36
C PHE A 320 14.80 25.70 14.50
N ASN A 321 14.46 24.60 15.15
CA ASN A 321 14.09 23.39 14.42
C ASN A 321 12.69 23.52 13.80
N ILE A 322 12.64 23.77 12.48
CA ILE A 322 11.41 23.90 11.69
C ILE A 322 10.55 22.62 11.75
N GLY A 323 11.14 21.46 11.96
CA GLY A 323 10.43 20.18 12.16
C GLY A 323 9.75 20.07 13.53
N SER A 324 10.20 20.81 14.54
CA SER A 324 9.70 20.73 15.93
C SER A 324 8.36 21.43 16.09
N SER A 325 7.30 20.67 16.40
CA SER A 325 5.97 21.24 16.70
C SER A 325 5.99 22.18 17.90
N GLN A 326 6.83 21.91 18.90
CA GLN A 326 6.97 22.77 20.08
C GLN A 326 7.61 24.09 19.70
N GLN A 327 8.75 24.10 19.01
CA GLN A 327 9.44 25.34 18.63
C GLN A 327 8.61 26.17 17.64
N LYS A 328 7.84 25.51 16.76
CA LYS A 328 6.83 26.19 15.93
C LYS A 328 5.76 26.86 16.77
N ALA A 329 5.26 26.22 17.83
CA ALA A 329 4.27 26.84 18.70
C ALA A 329 4.85 28.02 19.49
N GLU A 330 6.10 27.93 19.92
CA GLU A 330 6.82 29.03 20.60
C GLU A 330 6.95 30.23 19.68
N ILE A 331 7.45 30.07 18.46
CA ILE A 331 7.66 31.17 17.51
C ILE A 331 6.36 31.75 16.93
N LEU A 332 5.37 30.92 16.62
CA LEU A 332 4.11 31.39 16.04
C LEU A 332 3.19 32.06 17.05
N PHE A 333 3.05 31.45 18.23
CA PHE A 333 2.02 31.84 19.21
C PHE A 333 2.61 32.48 20.47
N GLY A 334 3.93 32.34 20.71
CA GLY A 334 4.54 32.67 21.99
C GLY A 334 4.11 31.72 23.09
N TYR A 335 3.87 30.46 22.72
CA TYR A 335 3.37 29.44 23.63
C TYR A 335 4.52 28.81 24.41
N GLU A 336 4.50 28.99 25.72
CA GLU A 336 5.41 28.30 26.63
C GLU A 336 4.72 27.03 27.15
N LYS A 337 5.30 25.88 26.81
CA LYS A 337 4.75 24.60 27.31
C LYS A 337 5.03 24.50 28.81
N GLU A 338 3.99 24.24 29.60
CA GLU A 338 4.18 23.86 30.99
C GLU A 338 5.04 22.59 31.05
N THR A 339 6.27 22.77 31.53
CA THR A 339 7.19 21.64 31.73
C THR A 339 6.81 20.94 33.03
N LYS A 340 6.84 19.60 33.04
CA LYS A 340 6.75 18.86 34.30
C LYS A 340 7.96 19.24 35.17
N PRO A 341 7.79 19.34 36.49
CA PRO A 341 8.92 19.58 37.38
C PRO A 341 9.99 18.52 37.16
N VAL A 342 11.23 18.96 37.11
CA VAL A 342 12.39 18.08 37.04
C VAL A 342 12.62 17.48 38.41
N GLU A 343 12.74 16.15 38.49
CA GLU A 343 13.11 15.50 39.72
C GLU A 343 14.51 15.98 40.18
N LEU A 344 14.64 16.48 41.38
CA LEU A 344 15.90 17.01 41.90
C LEU A 344 17.05 16.02 41.74
N SER A 345 16.79 14.74 41.90
CA SER A 345 17.77 13.66 41.72
C SER A 345 18.40 13.58 40.32
N LYS A 346 17.68 14.09 39.31
CA LYS A 346 18.15 14.11 37.92
C LYS A 346 18.94 15.33 37.53
N LEU A 347 19.02 16.31 38.42
CA LEU A 347 19.87 17.50 38.22
C LEU A 347 21.35 17.18 38.56
N PRO A 348 22.31 17.88 37.95
CA PRO A 348 23.70 17.86 38.40
C PRO A 348 23.79 18.21 39.89
N LYS A 349 24.71 17.58 40.66
CA LYS A 349 24.83 17.74 42.10
C LYS A 349 24.95 19.20 42.54
N TYR A 350 25.68 20.04 41.79
CA TYR A 350 25.83 21.46 42.12
C TYR A 350 24.53 22.26 41.98
N LEU A 351 23.65 21.88 41.04
CA LEU A 351 22.29 22.51 40.91
C LEU A 351 21.33 21.99 41.98
N GLN A 352 21.49 20.73 42.45
CA GLN A 352 20.75 20.25 43.60
C GLN A 352 21.10 21.01 44.86
N GLN A 353 22.41 21.37 45.02
CA GLN A 353 22.87 22.16 46.15
C GLN A 353 22.37 23.61 46.04
N ALA A 354 22.50 24.24 44.86
CA ALA A 354 21.94 25.57 44.61
C ALA A 354 20.46 25.70 44.93
N PHE A 355 19.67 24.67 44.58
CA PHE A 355 18.24 24.64 44.93
C PHE A 355 18.03 24.59 46.45
N LYS A 356 18.81 23.81 47.19
CA LYS A 356 18.75 23.73 48.65
C LYS A 356 19.16 24.99 49.36
N ASP A 357 20.15 25.68 48.80
CA ASP A 357 20.72 26.91 49.34
C ASP A 357 19.86 28.15 48.99
N GLY A 358 18.85 28.00 48.12
CA GLY A 358 17.99 29.09 47.66
C GLY A 358 18.68 29.98 46.60
N ASP A 359 19.78 29.52 46.01
CA ASP A 359 20.47 30.21 44.92
C ASP A 359 19.72 29.92 43.58
N TYR A 360 18.62 30.59 43.40
CA TYR A 360 17.77 30.41 42.21
C TYR A 360 18.36 31.15 40.98
N ASP A 361 19.28 32.13 41.19
CA ASP A 361 19.94 32.82 40.10
C ASP A 361 20.84 31.86 39.32
N LEU A 362 21.59 30.99 40.02
CA LEU A 362 22.40 29.96 39.38
C LEU A 362 21.56 28.95 38.58
N LEU A 363 20.40 28.57 39.13
CA LEU A 363 19.46 27.72 38.40
C LEU A 363 18.92 28.41 37.16
N ASP A 364 18.61 29.70 37.26
CA ASP A 364 18.13 30.56 36.18
C ASP A 364 19.16 30.67 35.03
N GLU A 365 20.40 30.94 35.37
CA GLU A 365 21.53 30.98 34.41
C GLU A 365 21.76 29.65 33.68
N LYS A 366 21.47 28.52 34.33
CA LYS A 366 21.60 27.17 33.76
C LYS A 366 20.34 26.67 33.07
N GLY A 367 19.34 27.52 32.84
CA GLY A 367 18.12 27.23 32.10
C GLY A 367 17.06 26.50 32.91
N TYR A 368 17.02 26.73 34.21
CA TYR A 368 15.97 26.22 35.10
C TYR A 368 15.25 27.36 35.82
N ARG A 369 13.97 27.21 36.04
CA ARG A 369 13.18 28.12 36.89
C ARG A 369 12.65 27.38 38.10
N VAL A 370 12.49 28.09 39.22
CA VAL A 370 11.88 27.57 40.42
C VAL A 370 10.49 28.19 40.59
N SER A 371 9.46 27.36 40.76
CA SER A 371 8.11 27.77 41.08
C SER A 371 7.47 26.71 41.98
N ASP A 372 6.68 27.16 43.02
CA ASP A 372 6.03 26.27 43.97
C ASP A 372 6.96 25.21 44.56
N ASN A 373 8.15 25.60 44.92
CA ASN A 373 9.23 24.74 45.47
C ASN A 373 9.60 23.53 44.53
N LYS A 374 9.45 23.70 43.21
CA LYS A 374 9.79 22.73 42.19
C LYS A 374 10.67 23.36 41.13
N VAL A 375 11.58 22.58 40.56
CA VAL A 375 12.46 23.02 39.49
C VAL A 375 11.88 22.64 38.15
N TYR A 376 11.84 23.57 37.22
CA TYR A 376 11.37 23.39 35.87
C TYR A 376 12.46 23.76 34.87
N LYS A 377 12.57 23.03 33.78
CA LYS A 377 13.44 23.41 32.67
C LYS A 377 12.83 24.61 31.96
N LYS A 378 13.58 25.70 31.81
CA LYS A 378 13.11 26.87 31.04
C LYS A 378 12.87 26.48 29.59
N GLY A 379 11.80 27.00 28.98
CA GLY A 379 11.63 27.02 27.56
C GLY A 379 12.70 27.87 26.86
N ASN A 380 12.75 27.78 25.53
CA ASN A 380 13.64 28.64 24.76
C ASN A 380 13.02 30.05 24.69
N ASN A 381 13.34 30.91 25.68
CA ASN A 381 12.80 32.27 25.79
C ASN A 381 13.05 33.08 24.52
N THR A 382 14.19 32.87 23.84
CA THR A 382 14.53 33.58 22.60
C THR A 382 13.47 33.36 21.50
N LEU A 383 12.89 32.15 21.38
CA LEU A 383 11.79 31.91 20.44
C LEU A 383 10.51 32.62 20.82
N ILE A 384 10.18 32.63 22.11
CA ILE A 384 8.99 33.30 22.65
C ILE A 384 9.10 34.81 22.50
N ASP A 385 10.26 35.39 22.77
CA ASP A 385 10.53 36.84 22.65
C ASP A 385 10.43 37.29 21.19
N ASN A 386 10.88 36.45 20.24
CA ASN A 386 10.78 36.68 18.80
C ASN A 386 9.44 36.20 18.19
N SER A 387 8.44 35.83 19.00
CA SER A 387 7.21 35.27 18.48
C SER A 387 6.35 36.29 17.71
N PHE A 388 5.56 35.73 16.77
CA PHE A 388 4.60 36.53 15.98
C PHE A 388 3.29 36.82 16.74
N ARG A 389 3.09 36.19 17.91
CA ARG A 389 1.89 36.37 18.76
C ARG A 389 0.59 36.19 17.98
N PHE A 390 0.51 35.18 17.12
CA PHE A 390 -0.77 34.78 16.52
C PHE A 390 -1.70 34.18 17.58
N SER A 391 -3.01 34.34 17.39
CA SER A 391 -3.97 33.59 18.20
C SER A 391 -4.04 32.13 17.67
N PRO A 392 -3.93 31.11 18.54
CA PRO A 392 -4.12 29.73 18.16
C PRO A 392 -5.45 29.50 17.44
N ILE A 393 -5.43 28.70 16.39
CA ILE A 393 -6.62 28.34 15.60
C ILE A 393 -7.26 27.06 16.17
N SER A 394 -6.43 26.11 16.61
CA SER A 394 -6.81 24.84 17.19
C SER A 394 -5.79 24.39 18.22
N THR A 395 -6.18 23.42 19.05
CA THR A 395 -5.30 22.82 20.05
C THR A 395 -5.21 21.31 19.84
N THR A 396 -4.08 20.73 20.23
CA THR A 396 -3.88 19.28 20.27
C THR A 396 -4.68 18.65 21.42
N LYS A 397 -4.80 17.31 21.43
CA LYS A 397 -5.42 16.58 22.56
C LYS A 397 -4.73 16.88 23.90
N GLY A 398 -3.48 17.30 23.90
CA GLY A 398 -2.70 17.69 25.10
C GLY A 398 -2.81 19.17 25.46
N GLY A 399 -3.71 19.95 24.82
CA GLY A 399 -3.96 21.37 25.13
C GLY A 399 -2.98 22.37 24.51
N SER A 400 -1.89 21.93 23.87
CA SER A 400 -0.96 22.82 23.19
C SER A 400 -1.53 23.34 21.87
N PRO A 401 -1.19 24.57 21.42
CA PRO A 401 -1.57 25.05 20.11
C PRO A 401 -1.13 24.09 18.99
N SER A 402 -2.04 23.75 18.07
CA SER A 402 -1.67 22.95 16.90
C SER A 402 -0.78 23.74 15.96
N THR A 403 0.22 23.06 15.40
CA THR A 403 1.13 23.55 14.36
C THR A 403 1.14 22.63 13.16
N ASP A 404 0.02 21.91 12.95
CA ASP A 404 -0.19 21.07 11.79
C ASP A 404 -0.23 21.88 10.49
N ARG A 405 -0.20 21.18 9.37
CA ARG A 405 -0.19 21.80 8.06
C ARG A 405 -1.42 22.70 7.83
N ASP A 406 -2.59 22.30 8.28
CA ASP A 406 -3.83 23.06 8.12
C ASP A 406 -3.77 24.38 8.93
N THR A 407 -3.32 24.32 10.17
CA THR A 407 -3.12 25.51 11.00
C THR A 407 -2.14 26.49 10.37
N ILE A 408 -0.98 26.01 9.90
CA ILE A 408 0.05 26.86 9.24
C ILE A 408 -0.53 27.44 7.94
N TRP A 409 -1.28 26.66 7.15
CA TRP A 409 -1.92 27.15 5.95
C TRP A 409 -2.95 28.25 6.25
N ARG A 410 -3.83 28.05 7.25
CA ARG A 410 -4.80 29.09 7.66
C ARG A 410 -4.11 30.35 8.16
N LEU A 411 -2.97 30.23 8.82
CA LEU A 411 -2.16 31.40 9.21
C LEU A 411 -1.56 32.11 8.00
N SER A 412 -1.12 31.36 7.00
CA SER A 412 -0.52 31.89 5.76
C SER A 412 -1.53 32.66 4.87
N GLN A 413 -2.83 32.43 5.06
CA GLN A 413 -3.91 33.13 4.32
C GLN A 413 -4.40 34.39 5.05
N LYS A 414 -3.96 34.65 6.30
CA LYS A 414 -4.41 35.82 7.04
C LYS A 414 -3.86 37.13 6.46
N THR A 415 -4.71 38.12 6.41
CA THR A 415 -4.33 39.48 6.04
C THR A 415 -4.29 40.39 7.28
N TYR A 416 -3.27 41.23 7.39
CA TYR A 416 -3.10 42.16 8.48
C TYR A 416 -2.88 43.60 7.96
N LYS A 417 -3.29 44.61 8.74
CA LYS A 417 -3.05 46.05 8.41
C LYS A 417 -1.54 46.33 8.23
N LYS A 418 -1.19 47.29 7.39
CA LYS A 418 0.22 47.70 7.13
C LYS A 418 1.00 48.01 8.39
N SER A 419 0.35 48.51 9.46
CA SER A 419 0.95 48.78 10.77
C SER A 419 1.42 47.52 11.54
N SER A 420 0.93 46.34 11.18
CA SER A 420 1.27 45.06 11.83
C SER A 420 2.41 44.34 11.09
N LYS A 421 3.54 45.00 10.88
CA LYS A 421 4.68 44.42 10.10
C LYS A 421 5.10 43.03 10.60
N ARG A 422 5.22 42.83 11.93
CA ARG A 422 5.66 41.53 12.51
C ARG A 422 4.68 40.41 12.14
N LYS A 423 3.38 40.66 12.20
CA LYS A 423 2.37 39.66 11.80
C LYS A 423 2.37 39.36 10.29
N GLN A 424 2.65 40.36 9.43
CA GLN A 424 2.83 40.13 8.00
C GLN A 424 4.07 39.28 7.71
N GLN A 425 5.18 39.53 8.41
CA GLN A 425 6.39 38.68 8.36
C GLN A 425 6.05 37.25 8.77
N GLY A 426 5.25 37.03 9.83
CA GLY A 426 4.79 35.72 10.27
C GLY A 426 3.93 35.01 9.24
N VAL A 427 3.04 35.72 8.53
CA VAL A 427 2.27 35.16 7.41
C VAL A 427 3.20 34.66 6.30
N LYS A 428 4.19 35.49 5.91
CA LYS A 428 5.18 35.11 4.90
C LYS A 428 6.05 33.93 5.35
N MET A 429 6.46 33.93 6.63
CA MET A 429 7.16 32.79 7.20
C MET A 429 6.32 31.50 7.15
N CYS A 430 5.01 31.57 7.44
CA CYS A 430 4.14 30.42 7.31
C CYS A 430 4.08 29.89 5.87
N GLN A 431 4.11 30.75 4.86
CA GLN A 431 4.18 30.35 3.44
C GLN A 431 5.49 29.56 3.17
N TYR A 432 6.64 30.11 3.57
CA TYR A 432 7.90 29.41 3.41
C TYR A 432 7.99 28.10 4.22
N MET A 433 7.38 28.04 5.41
CA MET A 433 7.31 26.80 6.18
C MET A 433 6.48 25.72 5.47
N LEU A 434 5.43 26.07 4.75
CA LEU A 434 4.66 25.12 3.92
C LEU A 434 5.49 24.61 2.75
N GLU A 435 6.19 25.50 2.05
CA GLU A 435 7.09 25.13 0.96
C GLU A 435 8.22 24.24 1.45
N TYR A 436 8.89 24.63 2.54
CA TYR A 436 9.94 23.83 3.20
C TYR A 436 9.45 22.44 3.57
N SER A 437 8.28 22.36 4.22
CA SER A 437 7.72 21.07 4.65
C SER A 437 7.33 20.17 3.47
N LYS A 438 6.80 20.76 2.38
CA LYS A 438 6.49 20.02 1.13
C LYS A 438 7.78 19.48 0.52
N LEU A 439 8.79 20.32 0.38
CA LEU A 439 10.07 19.95 -0.25
C LEU A 439 10.87 18.95 0.60
N ALA A 440 10.95 19.17 1.91
CA ALA A 440 11.64 18.26 2.83
C ALA A 440 11.00 16.86 2.82
N LYS A 441 9.67 16.79 2.84
CA LYS A 441 8.95 15.51 2.71
C LYS A 441 9.23 14.85 1.38
N LEU A 442 9.22 15.60 0.28
CA LEU A 442 9.49 15.09 -1.06
C LEU A 442 10.91 14.51 -1.15
N LYS A 443 11.92 15.25 -0.66
CA LYS A 443 13.30 14.79 -0.62
C LYS A 443 13.47 13.53 0.22
N THR A 444 13.03 13.57 1.47
CA THR A 444 13.22 12.44 2.41
C THR A 444 12.49 11.18 1.95
N ALA A 445 11.23 11.30 1.49
CA ALA A 445 10.42 10.13 1.14
C ALA A 445 10.81 9.53 -0.22
N PHE A 446 11.16 10.38 -1.21
CA PHE A 446 11.30 9.92 -2.59
C PHE A 446 12.73 10.04 -3.16
N VAL A 447 13.58 10.91 -2.63
CA VAL A 447 14.98 10.92 -3.05
C VAL A 447 15.82 10.05 -2.13
N ASP A 448 15.85 10.40 -0.85
CA ASP A 448 16.68 9.69 0.14
C ASP A 448 16.16 8.25 0.33
N GLY A 449 14.82 8.08 0.45
CA GLY A 449 14.20 6.77 0.61
C GLY A 449 14.34 5.85 -0.60
N ILE A 450 14.37 6.38 -1.83
CA ILE A 450 14.62 5.55 -3.03
C ILE A 450 16.11 5.17 -3.08
N LEU A 451 17.02 6.12 -2.80
CA LEU A 451 18.47 5.83 -2.78
C LEU A 451 18.84 4.80 -1.71
N GLU A 452 18.18 4.82 -0.55
CA GLU A 452 18.37 3.85 0.52
C GLU A 452 17.89 2.45 0.14
N GLN A 453 16.86 2.35 -0.71
CA GLN A 453 16.26 1.09 -1.18
C GLN A 453 16.75 0.66 -2.56
N LEU A 454 17.82 1.31 -3.07
CA LEU A 454 18.38 0.97 -4.38
C LEU A 454 19.25 -0.29 -4.27
N TYR A 455 19.01 -1.26 -5.14
CA TYR A 455 19.78 -2.48 -5.20
C TYR A 455 20.97 -2.36 -6.18
N GLU A 456 21.87 -3.36 -6.14
CA GLU A 456 23.10 -3.40 -6.96
C GLU A 456 22.82 -3.46 -8.47
N ASP A 457 21.64 -3.90 -8.87
CA ASP A 457 21.19 -3.96 -10.28
C ASP A 457 20.66 -2.60 -10.80
N GLY A 458 20.70 -1.54 -9.98
CA GLY A 458 20.23 -0.22 -10.35
C GLY A 458 18.71 -0.07 -10.31
N LYS A 459 18.01 -1.01 -9.67
CA LYS A 459 16.55 -1.02 -9.52
C LYS A 459 16.14 -0.85 -8.07
N VAL A 460 14.88 -0.48 -7.90
CA VAL A 460 14.14 -0.67 -6.64
C VAL A 460 13.17 -1.83 -6.80
N HIS A 461 13.06 -2.66 -5.76
CA HIS A 461 12.15 -3.80 -5.71
C HIS A 461 11.09 -3.55 -4.64
N PRO A 462 10.02 -2.81 -4.97
CA PRO A 462 8.98 -2.49 -4.00
C PRO A 462 8.29 -3.75 -3.50
N SER A 463 7.99 -3.80 -2.21
CA SER A 463 7.20 -4.90 -1.63
C SER A 463 5.72 -4.58 -1.71
N PHE A 464 4.97 -5.40 -2.42
CA PHE A 464 3.51 -5.29 -2.55
C PHE A 464 2.81 -6.18 -1.52
N ASN A 465 1.92 -5.59 -0.73
CA ASN A 465 1.13 -6.34 0.24
C ASN A 465 -0.33 -6.44 -0.22
N GLN A 466 -0.73 -7.67 -0.53
CA GLN A 466 -2.05 -8.01 -1.05
C GLN A 466 -3.17 -7.85 -0.02
N ILE A 467 -2.83 -7.92 1.26
CA ILE A 467 -3.77 -7.85 2.39
C ILE A 467 -3.47 -6.67 3.34
N GLY A 468 -2.73 -5.68 2.85
CA GLY A 468 -2.30 -4.53 3.65
C GLY A 468 -3.40 -3.49 3.92
N THR A 469 -4.60 -3.66 3.35
CA THR A 469 -5.74 -2.76 3.56
C THR A 469 -7.04 -3.53 3.77
N ASP A 470 -7.91 -3.04 4.64
CA ASP A 470 -9.23 -3.65 4.89
C ASP A 470 -10.16 -3.64 3.66
N SER A 471 -9.95 -2.74 2.72
CA SER A 471 -10.71 -2.66 1.48
C SER A 471 -10.33 -3.74 0.46
N GLY A 472 -9.19 -4.42 0.65
CA GLY A 472 -8.59 -5.35 -0.32
C GLY A 472 -7.85 -4.66 -1.46
N ARG A 473 -7.59 -3.34 -1.34
CA ARG A 473 -6.65 -2.65 -2.23
C ARG A 473 -5.23 -3.06 -1.92
N LEU A 474 -4.41 -3.17 -2.95
CA LEU A 474 -2.98 -3.40 -2.83
C LEU A 474 -2.32 -2.25 -2.06
N SER A 475 -1.39 -2.55 -1.17
CA SER A 475 -0.48 -1.57 -0.58
C SER A 475 0.95 -1.85 -0.98
N CYS A 476 1.82 -0.84 -0.88
CA CYS A 476 3.20 -0.91 -1.32
C CYS A 476 4.13 -0.27 -0.28
N SER A 477 5.32 -0.86 -0.12
CA SER A 477 6.36 -0.37 0.78
C SER A 477 7.75 -0.69 0.22
N LYS A 478 8.78 -0.10 0.74
CA LYS A 478 10.20 -0.38 0.46
C LYS A 478 10.60 -0.31 -1.04
N PRO A 479 10.46 0.83 -1.71
CA PRO A 479 9.81 2.07 -1.34
C PRO A 479 8.30 2.05 -1.67
N ASN A 480 7.52 2.97 -1.05
CA ASN A 480 6.11 3.11 -1.38
C ASN A 480 5.91 3.90 -2.67
N LEU A 481 5.91 3.22 -3.81
CA LEU A 481 5.72 3.83 -5.12
C LEU A 481 4.27 4.25 -5.40
N GLN A 482 3.29 3.78 -4.60
CA GLN A 482 1.89 4.20 -4.74
C GLN A 482 1.62 5.62 -4.24
N GLN A 483 2.57 6.22 -3.51
CA GLN A 483 2.48 7.59 -3.02
C GLN A 483 3.29 8.60 -3.84
N LEU A 484 3.80 8.21 -5.01
CA LEU A 484 4.50 9.13 -5.91
C LEU A 484 3.61 10.32 -6.25
N PRO A 485 4.11 11.56 -6.11
CA PRO A 485 3.32 12.74 -6.43
C PRO A 485 2.89 12.71 -7.90
N LYS A 486 1.73 13.32 -8.17
CA LYS A 486 1.26 13.47 -9.56
C LYS A 486 2.26 14.26 -10.38
N ALA A 487 2.30 13.96 -11.68
CA ALA A 487 3.03 14.72 -12.66
C ALA A 487 2.34 16.09 -12.84
N GLU A 488 2.84 17.12 -12.13
CA GLU A 488 2.44 18.51 -12.35
C GLU A 488 3.45 19.12 -13.33
N GLU A 489 3.00 19.63 -14.47
CA GLU A 489 3.87 20.20 -15.53
C GLU A 489 4.77 21.32 -15.00
N ASP A 490 4.26 22.13 -14.07
CA ASP A 490 4.99 23.26 -13.48
C ASP A 490 5.85 22.88 -12.26
N SER A 491 5.92 21.61 -11.90
CA SER A 491 6.73 21.19 -10.75
C SER A 491 8.22 21.23 -11.09
N LYS A 492 9.02 21.97 -10.31
CA LYS A 492 10.49 22.00 -10.43
C LYS A 492 11.09 20.59 -10.30
N TYR A 493 10.50 19.73 -9.47
CA TYR A 493 11.00 18.40 -9.17
C TYR A 493 9.97 17.33 -9.56
N GLN A 494 10.20 16.70 -10.69
CA GLN A 494 9.36 15.66 -11.24
C GLN A 494 9.89 14.28 -10.88
N ILE A 495 9.51 13.78 -9.69
CA ILE A 495 10.02 12.48 -9.16
C ILE A 495 9.76 11.32 -10.12
N ARG A 496 8.61 11.30 -10.82
CA ARG A 496 8.29 10.23 -11.78
C ARG A 496 9.30 10.12 -12.92
N SER A 497 10.03 11.19 -13.22
CA SER A 497 11.02 11.23 -14.31
C SER A 497 12.31 10.44 -14.03
N VAL A 498 12.51 9.96 -12.80
CA VAL A 498 13.67 9.12 -12.46
C VAL A 498 13.41 7.62 -12.69
N PHE A 499 12.14 7.21 -12.87
CA PHE A 499 11.79 5.84 -13.20
C PHE A 499 11.78 5.68 -14.70
N ILE A 500 12.65 4.84 -15.21
CA ILE A 500 12.95 4.67 -16.64
C ILE A 500 12.82 3.21 -17.05
N GLY A 501 12.68 2.96 -18.35
CA GLY A 501 12.69 1.62 -18.88
C GLY A 501 14.05 0.95 -18.69
N SER A 502 14.06 -0.36 -18.49
CA SER A 502 15.28 -1.16 -18.46
C SER A 502 15.91 -1.26 -19.86
N GLU A 503 17.21 -1.53 -19.92
CA GLU A 503 17.88 -1.85 -21.20
C GLU A 503 17.61 -3.31 -21.55
N ASN A 504 17.21 -3.56 -22.80
CA ASN A 504 17.04 -4.90 -23.35
C ASN A 504 18.39 -5.54 -23.72
N GLU A 505 18.38 -6.79 -24.17
CA GLU A 505 19.59 -7.53 -24.55
C GLU A 505 20.39 -6.86 -25.67
N CYS A 506 19.75 -6.01 -26.48
CA CYS A 506 20.40 -5.24 -27.56
C CYS A 506 20.94 -3.89 -27.07
N GLY A 507 20.87 -3.57 -25.79
CA GLY A 507 21.28 -2.29 -25.22
C GLY A 507 20.34 -1.12 -25.54
N LYS A 508 19.14 -1.39 -26.07
CA LYS A 508 18.08 -0.38 -26.25
C LYS A 508 17.24 -0.28 -24.98
N ARG A 509 16.84 0.94 -24.65
CA ARG A 509 15.95 1.19 -23.51
C ARG A 509 14.51 0.90 -23.89
N ASN A 510 13.83 0.16 -23.03
CA ASN A 510 12.40 -0.06 -23.11
C ASN A 510 11.64 1.26 -22.86
N LYS A 511 10.45 1.38 -23.42
CA LYS A 511 9.53 2.49 -23.14
C LYS A 511 8.67 2.16 -21.92
N ILE A 512 8.37 3.18 -21.13
CA ILE A 512 7.37 3.09 -20.07
C ILE A 512 6.00 3.43 -20.66
N ILE A 513 4.99 2.65 -20.26
CA ILE A 513 3.59 2.83 -20.61
C ILE A 513 2.80 2.92 -19.32
N ALA A 514 1.86 3.86 -19.22
CA ALA A 514 0.96 3.99 -18.08
C ALA A 514 -0.48 4.02 -18.56
N LEU A 515 -1.32 3.13 -18.01
CA LEU A 515 -2.74 3.10 -18.27
C LEU A 515 -3.51 3.28 -16.96
N ASP A 516 -4.52 4.16 -16.97
CA ASP A 516 -5.32 4.50 -15.79
C ASP A 516 -6.80 4.25 -16.05
N TYR A 517 -7.54 3.73 -15.05
CA TYR A 517 -8.98 3.60 -15.16
C TYR A 517 -9.67 4.95 -15.06
N HIS A 518 -10.57 5.22 -16.01
CA HIS A 518 -11.37 6.43 -15.99
C HIS A 518 -12.50 6.37 -14.94
N ASN A 519 -12.40 7.16 -13.86
CA ASN A 519 -13.42 7.27 -12.81
C ASN A 519 -13.90 5.91 -12.23
N LEU A 520 -13.00 4.95 -12.00
CA LEU A 520 -13.31 3.56 -11.64
C LEU A 520 -14.36 3.43 -10.52
N GLU A 521 -14.21 4.17 -9.43
CA GLU A 521 -15.14 4.09 -8.29
C GLU A 521 -16.55 4.61 -8.64
N MET A 522 -16.66 5.66 -9.47
CA MET A 522 -17.96 6.14 -9.91
C MET A 522 -18.63 5.17 -10.90
N VAL A 523 -17.84 4.48 -11.73
CA VAL A 523 -18.32 3.37 -12.58
C VAL A 523 -18.85 2.22 -11.70
N CYS A 524 -18.14 1.86 -10.64
CA CYS A 524 -18.62 0.86 -9.67
C CYS A 524 -19.94 1.31 -9.00
N LEU A 525 -20.02 2.58 -8.58
CA LEU A 525 -21.26 3.14 -8.02
C LEU A 525 -22.41 3.08 -9.02
N THR A 526 -22.15 3.43 -10.29
CA THR A 526 -23.15 3.37 -11.37
C THR A 526 -23.65 1.93 -11.58
N HIS A 527 -22.73 0.97 -11.58
CA HIS A 527 -23.06 -0.45 -11.70
C HIS A 527 -23.97 -0.93 -10.57
N PHE A 528 -23.64 -0.63 -9.30
CA PHE A 528 -24.41 -1.05 -8.14
C PHE A 528 -25.74 -0.32 -7.99
N SER A 529 -25.78 0.98 -8.27
CA SER A 529 -26.98 1.80 -8.09
C SER A 529 -27.99 1.66 -9.21
N GLY A 530 -27.53 1.30 -10.43
CA GLY A 530 -28.35 1.32 -11.63
C GLY A 530 -28.96 2.71 -11.91
N ASP A 531 -28.34 3.78 -11.41
CA ASP A 531 -28.84 5.14 -11.56
C ASP A 531 -28.87 5.55 -13.04
N LYS A 532 -30.00 6.08 -13.49
CA LYS A 532 -30.19 6.42 -14.91
C LYS A 532 -29.30 7.59 -15.34
N ASN A 533 -29.24 8.64 -14.52
CA ASN A 533 -28.50 9.85 -14.89
C ASN A 533 -26.98 9.58 -14.90
N LEU A 534 -26.47 8.79 -13.97
CA LEU A 534 -25.07 8.32 -14.00
C LEU A 534 -24.83 7.40 -15.22
N SER A 535 -25.77 6.50 -15.53
CA SER A 535 -25.65 5.59 -16.69
C SER A 535 -25.64 6.35 -18.00
N GLU A 536 -26.51 7.34 -18.17
CA GLU A 536 -26.56 8.20 -19.37
C GLU A 536 -25.30 9.06 -19.50
N MET A 537 -24.81 9.60 -18.39
CA MET A 537 -23.57 10.37 -18.33
C MET A 537 -22.37 9.56 -18.83
N PHE A 538 -22.18 8.33 -18.31
CA PHE A 538 -21.09 7.46 -18.75
C PHE A 538 -21.28 6.91 -20.16
N ALA A 539 -22.52 6.72 -20.62
CA ALA A 539 -22.81 6.31 -21.99
C ALA A 539 -22.45 7.40 -23.00
N ASN A 540 -22.63 8.67 -22.64
CA ASN A 540 -22.33 9.83 -23.47
C ASN A 540 -20.88 10.31 -23.35
N ASP A 541 -20.07 9.71 -22.50
CA ASP A 541 -18.69 10.14 -22.21
C ASP A 541 -18.58 11.55 -21.63
N ASP A 542 -19.55 11.94 -20.81
CA ASP A 542 -19.60 13.25 -20.18
C ASP A 542 -18.62 13.33 -18.98
N ASP A 543 -18.11 14.55 -18.70
CA ASP A 543 -17.33 14.81 -17.48
C ASP A 543 -18.22 14.67 -16.24
N ALA A 544 -18.04 13.60 -15.47
CA ALA A 544 -18.82 13.29 -14.29
C ALA A 544 -18.86 14.43 -13.25
N HIS A 545 -17.72 15.05 -13.01
CA HIS A 545 -17.63 16.19 -12.08
C HIS A 545 -18.17 17.47 -12.66
N GLY A 546 -18.03 17.66 -13.97
CA GLY A 546 -18.65 18.74 -14.72
C GLY A 546 -20.16 18.63 -14.72
N SER A 547 -20.72 17.45 -14.98
CA SER A 547 -22.16 17.18 -14.93
C SER A 547 -22.74 17.47 -13.54
N THR A 548 -22.07 17.03 -12.49
CA THR A 548 -22.46 17.35 -11.12
C THR A 548 -22.39 18.86 -10.85
N ALA A 549 -21.35 19.56 -11.33
CA ALA A 549 -21.23 21.01 -11.16
C ALA A 549 -22.38 21.76 -11.85
N VAL A 550 -22.68 21.41 -13.09
CA VAL A 550 -23.80 22.01 -13.87
C VAL A 550 -25.12 21.83 -13.11
N ASN A 551 -25.40 20.59 -12.67
CA ASN A 551 -26.65 20.27 -11.97
C ASN A 551 -26.74 20.93 -10.58
N MET A 552 -25.67 20.89 -9.80
CA MET A 552 -25.66 21.40 -8.43
C MET A 552 -25.70 22.91 -8.36
N PHE A 553 -24.93 23.59 -9.20
CA PHE A 553 -24.78 25.04 -9.16
C PHE A 553 -25.66 25.76 -10.20
N GLY A 554 -26.40 25.02 -11.04
CA GLY A 554 -27.29 25.58 -12.08
C GLY A 554 -26.52 26.36 -13.15
N LEU A 555 -25.39 25.81 -13.63
CA LEU A 555 -24.53 26.49 -14.59
C LEU A 555 -25.12 26.42 -16.00
N ASP A 556 -25.07 27.54 -16.72
CA ASP A 556 -25.47 27.62 -18.14
C ASP A 556 -24.26 27.28 -19.05
N CYS A 557 -23.89 26.00 -19.02
CA CYS A 557 -22.80 25.47 -19.85
C CYS A 557 -22.88 23.93 -19.93
N THR A 558 -22.16 23.33 -20.87
CA THR A 558 -22.03 21.88 -20.95
C THR A 558 -21.09 21.37 -19.85
N PRO A 559 -21.16 20.07 -19.43
CA PRO A 559 -20.24 19.46 -18.46
C PRO A 559 -18.77 19.67 -18.81
N VAL A 560 -18.41 19.53 -20.08
CA VAL A 560 -17.02 19.70 -20.54
C VAL A 560 -16.58 21.17 -20.44
N GLU A 561 -17.47 22.12 -20.75
CA GLU A 561 -17.19 23.56 -20.62
C GLU A 561 -17.04 23.99 -19.16
N ALA A 562 -17.71 23.31 -18.21
CA ALA A 562 -17.58 23.59 -16.76
C ALA A 562 -16.14 23.48 -16.28
N LYS A 563 -15.34 22.56 -16.85
CA LYS A 563 -13.91 22.43 -16.55
C LYS A 563 -13.11 23.71 -16.85
N LYS A 564 -13.47 24.41 -17.93
CA LYS A 564 -12.76 25.62 -18.38
C LYS A 564 -13.35 26.89 -17.78
N LYS A 565 -14.70 27.02 -17.77
CA LYS A 565 -15.39 28.22 -17.32
C LYS A 565 -15.51 28.33 -15.80
N TYR A 566 -15.69 27.19 -15.10
CA TYR A 566 -15.95 27.13 -13.66
C TYR A 566 -15.10 26.07 -12.95
N PRO A 567 -13.75 26.11 -13.07
CA PRO A 567 -12.88 25.06 -12.51
C PRO A 567 -13.03 24.89 -11.00
N HIS A 568 -13.29 25.98 -10.25
CA HIS A 568 -13.52 25.96 -8.81
C HIS A 568 -14.82 25.24 -8.42
N LEU A 569 -15.92 25.44 -9.17
CA LEU A 569 -17.19 24.75 -8.90
C LEU A 569 -17.13 23.28 -9.32
N ARG A 570 -16.39 22.97 -10.39
CA ARG A 570 -16.11 21.58 -10.77
C ARG A 570 -15.28 20.86 -9.70
N GLN A 571 -14.31 21.55 -9.10
CA GLN A 571 -13.54 20.99 -7.98
C GLN A 571 -14.43 20.76 -6.75
N ALA A 572 -15.31 21.71 -6.41
CA ALA A 572 -16.31 21.52 -5.36
C ALA A 572 -17.24 20.34 -5.66
N ALA A 573 -17.72 20.20 -6.89
CA ALA A 573 -18.52 19.06 -7.33
C ALA A 573 -17.77 17.71 -7.21
N LYS A 574 -16.47 17.71 -7.49
CA LYS A 574 -15.62 16.54 -7.27
C LYS A 574 -15.60 16.16 -5.78
N THR A 575 -15.43 17.11 -4.87
CA THR A 575 -15.46 16.91 -3.43
C THR A 575 -16.84 16.39 -2.98
N ILE A 576 -17.93 16.94 -3.52
CA ILE A 576 -19.30 16.48 -3.27
C ILE A 576 -19.47 15.01 -3.69
N ASN A 577 -19.09 14.67 -4.93
CA ASN A 577 -19.22 13.32 -5.48
C ASN A 577 -18.52 12.28 -4.59
N PHE A 578 -17.24 12.49 -4.28
CA PHE A 578 -16.50 11.54 -3.46
C PHE A 578 -17.03 11.46 -2.03
N LEU A 579 -17.35 12.58 -1.42
CA LEU A 579 -17.84 12.58 -0.05
C LEU A 579 -19.17 11.85 0.07
N LEU A 580 -20.12 12.10 -0.84
CA LEU A 580 -21.45 11.47 -0.79
C LEU A 580 -21.41 10.00 -1.21
N MET A 581 -20.57 9.66 -2.17
CA MET A 581 -20.30 8.26 -2.54
C MET A 581 -19.83 7.42 -1.34
N TYR A 582 -19.06 8.04 -0.43
CA TYR A 582 -18.59 7.39 0.78
C TYR A 582 -19.50 7.60 2.01
N GLY A 583 -20.73 8.09 1.80
CA GLY A 583 -21.71 8.26 2.85
C GLY A 583 -21.41 9.40 3.84
N GLY A 584 -20.66 10.42 3.40
CA GLY A 584 -20.40 11.62 4.19
C GLY A 584 -21.66 12.44 4.40
N GLY A 585 -21.75 13.14 5.55
CA GLY A 585 -22.89 13.99 5.91
C GLY A 585 -22.60 15.49 5.82
N ALA A 586 -23.62 16.30 6.07
CA ALA A 586 -23.63 17.76 5.88
C ALA A 586 -22.51 18.51 6.62
N ASN A 587 -22.22 18.12 7.87
CA ASN A 587 -21.12 18.74 8.64
C ASN A 587 -19.77 18.54 7.95
N LEU A 588 -19.49 17.32 7.50
CA LEU A 588 -18.24 16.99 6.84
C LEU A 588 -18.15 17.67 5.47
N LEU A 589 -19.26 17.74 4.75
CA LEU A 589 -19.32 18.44 3.45
C LEU A 589 -19.01 19.93 3.61
N TYR A 590 -19.65 20.59 4.59
CA TYR A 590 -19.41 22.01 4.88
C TYR A 590 -17.93 22.29 5.20
N GLU A 591 -17.37 21.51 6.11
CA GLU A 591 -15.97 21.68 6.52
C GLU A 591 -14.99 21.39 5.35
N ASN A 592 -15.22 20.34 4.55
CA ASN A 592 -14.35 20.02 3.43
C ASN A 592 -14.40 21.09 2.33
N LEU A 593 -15.57 21.58 1.98
CA LEU A 593 -15.68 22.64 0.95
C LEU A 593 -15.06 23.96 1.45
N LYS A 594 -15.25 24.30 2.73
CA LYS A 594 -14.68 25.50 3.32
C LYS A 594 -13.16 25.43 3.44
N SER A 595 -12.60 24.24 3.72
CA SER A 595 -11.17 24.02 3.92
C SER A 595 -10.42 23.56 2.68
N ASP A 596 -11.07 23.47 1.53
CA ASP A 596 -10.40 23.09 0.27
C ASP A 596 -9.27 24.07 -0.07
N HIS A 597 -8.04 23.55 -0.17
CA HIS A 597 -6.84 24.37 -0.37
C HIS A 597 -6.76 25.01 -1.77
N TYR A 598 -7.44 24.42 -2.75
CA TYR A 598 -7.40 24.87 -4.14
C TYR A 598 -8.61 25.75 -4.50
N SER A 599 -9.75 25.49 -3.89
CA SER A 599 -11.01 26.14 -4.24
C SER A 599 -11.96 26.20 -3.04
N PRO A 600 -11.62 26.96 -1.99
CA PRO A 600 -12.48 27.05 -0.82
C PRO A 600 -13.84 27.61 -1.17
N LEU A 601 -14.90 26.90 -0.79
CA LEU A 601 -16.29 27.28 -0.99
C LEU A 601 -16.96 27.42 0.38
N ASP A 602 -17.18 28.66 0.84
CA ASP A 602 -17.85 28.91 2.12
C ASP A 602 -19.36 28.95 1.95
N LEU A 603 -20.00 27.80 2.16
CA LEU A 603 -21.47 27.69 2.17
C LEU A 603 -22.13 28.47 3.33
N GLY A 604 -21.37 28.99 4.29
CA GLY A 604 -21.82 29.89 5.35
C GLY A 604 -21.81 31.36 4.94
N SER A 605 -21.40 31.70 3.72
CA SER A 605 -21.47 33.08 3.21
C SER A 605 -22.89 33.59 3.10
N LYS A 606 -23.07 34.90 3.19
CA LYS A 606 -24.40 35.56 3.10
C LYS A 606 -25.12 35.18 1.81
N GLU A 607 -24.40 35.10 0.71
CA GLU A 607 -24.93 34.74 -0.63
C GLU A 607 -25.59 33.35 -0.61
N TYR A 608 -24.89 32.31 -0.14
CA TYR A 608 -25.45 30.96 -0.07
C TYR A 608 -26.59 30.84 0.95
N LEU A 609 -26.48 31.53 2.11
CA LEU A 609 -27.54 31.51 3.13
C LEU A 609 -28.84 32.12 2.59
N GLU A 610 -28.77 33.23 1.86
CA GLU A 610 -29.92 33.88 1.23
C GLU A 610 -30.48 33.04 0.07
N GLN A 611 -29.62 32.52 -0.80
CA GLN A 611 -30.01 31.69 -1.96
C GLN A 611 -30.77 30.42 -1.55
N TYR A 612 -30.32 29.75 -0.47
CA TYR A 612 -30.92 28.50 0.02
C TYR A 612 -31.88 28.68 1.19
N HIS A 613 -32.17 29.92 1.60
CA HIS A 613 -33.03 30.27 2.75
C HIS A 613 -32.60 29.51 4.03
N CYS A 614 -31.31 29.37 4.28
CA CYS A 614 -30.73 28.61 5.39
C CYS A 614 -30.16 29.54 6.48
N LYS A 615 -30.08 29.02 7.72
CA LYS A 615 -29.56 29.77 8.88
C LYS A 615 -28.02 29.62 9.03
N ASN A 616 -27.44 28.59 8.49
CA ASN A 616 -26.01 28.30 8.58
C ASN A 616 -25.52 27.41 7.44
N GLY A 617 -24.18 27.35 7.24
CA GLY A 617 -23.59 26.62 6.14
C GLY A 617 -23.82 25.11 6.14
N VAL A 618 -24.04 24.50 7.31
CA VAL A 618 -24.38 23.07 7.42
C VAL A 618 -25.74 22.77 6.82
N GLN A 619 -26.71 23.67 7.00
CA GLN A 619 -28.04 23.55 6.37
C GLN A 619 -27.95 23.71 4.86
N VAL A 620 -27.10 24.61 4.35
CA VAL A 620 -26.83 24.73 2.90
C VAL A 620 -26.18 23.44 2.38
N ALA A 621 -25.22 22.88 3.13
CA ALA A 621 -24.60 21.60 2.77
C ALA A 621 -25.65 20.47 2.74
N GLN A 622 -26.62 20.45 3.65
CA GLN A 622 -27.72 19.48 3.62
C GLN A 622 -28.59 19.68 2.36
N ALA A 623 -28.92 20.90 2.01
CA ALA A 623 -29.68 21.18 0.79
C ALA A 623 -28.92 20.73 -0.48
N PHE A 624 -27.59 20.83 -0.48
CA PHE A 624 -26.76 20.28 -1.55
C PHE A 624 -26.85 18.73 -1.61
N ILE A 625 -26.80 18.06 -0.46
CA ILE A 625 -26.96 16.61 -0.36
C ILE A 625 -28.34 16.19 -0.90
N ASP A 626 -29.38 16.88 -0.50
CA ASP A 626 -30.76 16.56 -0.92
C ASP A 626 -30.89 16.72 -2.44
N LYS A 627 -30.40 17.81 -3.02
CA LYS A 627 -30.38 18.06 -4.46
C LYS A 627 -29.56 17.02 -5.23
N TYR A 628 -28.42 16.58 -4.67
CA TYR A 628 -27.61 15.50 -5.24
C TYR A 628 -28.40 14.20 -5.34
N PHE A 629 -29.08 13.80 -4.25
CA PHE A 629 -29.85 12.56 -4.22
C PHE A 629 -31.19 12.65 -5.00
N GLU A 630 -31.74 13.83 -5.19
CA GLU A 630 -32.81 14.06 -6.16
C GLU A 630 -32.33 13.78 -7.58
N SER A 631 -31.15 14.29 -7.95
CA SER A 631 -30.53 14.07 -9.25
C SER A 631 -30.08 12.62 -9.47
N TYR A 632 -29.63 11.95 -8.41
CA TYR A 632 -29.10 10.59 -8.42
C TYR A 632 -29.88 9.67 -7.46
N SER A 633 -31.19 9.50 -7.74
CA SER A 633 -32.08 8.75 -6.86
C SER A 633 -31.75 7.25 -6.72
N GLY A 634 -31.12 6.65 -7.75
CA GLY A 634 -30.60 5.30 -7.71
C GLY A 634 -29.47 5.14 -6.68
N VAL A 635 -28.59 6.14 -6.60
CA VAL A 635 -27.49 6.17 -5.61
C VAL A 635 -28.06 6.21 -4.19
N ALA A 636 -29.07 7.06 -3.94
CA ALA A 636 -29.73 7.13 -2.61
C ALA A 636 -30.30 5.78 -2.19
N LYS A 637 -31.00 5.09 -3.10
CA LYS A 637 -31.57 3.75 -2.86
C LYS A 637 -30.48 2.70 -2.59
N PHE A 638 -29.40 2.75 -3.36
CA PHE A 638 -28.25 1.83 -3.17
C PHE A 638 -27.66 2.02 -1.76
N ILE A 639 -27.34 3.26 -1.35
CA ILE A 639 -26.76 3.56 -0.03
C ILE A 639 -27.67 3.02 1.09
N GLN A 640 -28.97 3.26 1.00
CA GLN A 640 -29.92 2.76 2.01
C GLN A 640 -30.01 1.23 2.02
N SER A 641 -29.96 0.58 0.85
CA SER A 641 -30.02 -0.87 0.76
C SER A 641 -28.75 -1.51 1.34
N GLN A 642 -27.57 -0.93 1.07
CA GLN A 642 -26.31 -1.42 1.61
C GLN A 642 -26.26 -1.31 3.16
N LYS A 643 -26.68 -0.18 3.71
CA LYS A 643 -26.79 -0.02 5.18
C LYS A 643 -27.72 -1.08 5.78
N LYS A 644 -28.92 -1.27 5.22
CA LYS A 644 -29.89 -2.29 5.68
C LYS A 644 -29.30 -3.70 5.59
N PHE A 645 -28.62 -4.02 4.48
CA PHE A 645 -27.97 -5.31 4.29
C PHE A 645 -26.88 -5.54 5.35
N ALA A 646 -26.03 -4.53 5.58
CA ALA A 646 -24.94 -4.59 6.57
C ALA A 646 -25.46 -4.75 8.01
N HIS A 647 -26.50 -4.01 8.40
CA HIS A 647 -27.13 -4.16 9.72
C HIS A 647 -27.69 -5.58 9.97
N ARG A 648 -28.23 -6.21 8.90
CA ARG A 648 -28.78 -7.56 8.99
C ARG A 648 -27.71 -8.64 9.01
N ASN A 649 -26.68 -8.51 8.13
CA ASN A 649 -25.72 -9.58 7.85
C ASN A 649 -24.37 -9.38 8.55
N LYS A 650 -24.08 -8.17 9.06
CA LYS A 650 -22.80 -7.75 9.66
C LYS A 650 -21.60 -7.83 8.68
N TYR A 651 -21.87 -7.85 7.39
CA TYR A 651 -20.87 -7.72 6.32
C TYR A 651 -21.51 -7.09 5.07
N VAL A 652 -20.66 -6.70 4.13
CA VAL A 652 -21.04 -6.32 2.76
C VAL A 652 -20.20 -7.11 1.77
N LEU A 653 -20.60 -7.10 0.49
CA LEU A 653 -19.97 -7.86 -0.58
C LEU A 653 -19.43 -6.94 -1.67
N THR A 654 -18.31 -7.33 -2.25
CA THR A 654 -17.84 -6.81 -3.52
C THR A 654 -18.56 -7.48 -4.69
N ILE A 655 -18.28 -7.05 -5.92
CA ILE A 655 -18.86 -7.63 -7.15
C ILE A 655 -18.55 -9.13 -7.30
N LEU A 656 -17.41 -9.59 -6.81
CA LEU A 656 -17.01 -11.00 -6.85
C LEU A 656 -17.51 -11.80 -5.65
N GLY A 657 -18.15 -11.15 -4.68
CA GLY A 657 -18.67 -11.78 -3.47
C GLY A 657 -17.66 -11.82 -2.32
N ARG A 658 -16.53 -11.07 -2.39
CA ARG A 658 -15.62 -10.95 -1.26
C ARG A 658 -16.32 -10.23 -0.11
N LYS A 659 -16.28 -10.83 1.07
CA LYS A 659 -16.88 -10.26 2.29
C LYS A 659 -16.00 -9.18 2.89
N ARG A 660 -16.60 -8.07 3.32
CA ARG A 660 -16.04 -7.11 4.29
C ARG A 660 -16.92 -7.15 5.53
N ARG A 661 -16.39 -7.66 6.62
CA ARG A 661 -17.12 -7.89 7.87
C ARG A 661 -17.16 -6.62 8.71
N LEU A 662 -18.33 -6.32 9.28
CA LEU A 662 -18.62 -5.12 10.07
C LEU A 662 -19.30 -5.52 11.38
N PRO A 663 -18.57 -6.19 12.31
CA PRO A 663 -19.17 -6.75 13.52
C PRO A 663 -19.84 -5.69 14.39
N ASP A 664 -19.29 -4.47 14.42
CA ASP A 664 -19.71 -3.37 15.27
C ASP A 664 -20.82 -2.47 14.67
N ILE A 665 -21.39 -2.85 13.52
CA ILE A 665 -22.39 -2.00 12.85
C ILE A 665 -23.66 -1.78 13.69
N ASN A 666 -23.96 -2.71 14.60
CA ASN A 666 -25.07 -2.63 15.53
C ASN A 666 -24.64 -2.16 16.95
N SER A 667 -23.51 -1.49 17.07
CA SER A 667 -23.02 -0.93 18.32
C SER A 667 -24.03 0.05 18.95
N SER A 668 -24.12 0.06 20.26
CA SER A 668 -24.87 1.07 21.02
C SER A 668 -24.22 2.46 20.97
N ASP A 669 -22.92 2.54 20.67
CA ASP A 669 -22.24 3.80 20.39
C ASP A 669 -22.57 4.25 18.96
N MET A 670 -23.37 5.32 18.86
CA MET A 670 -23.79 5.89 17.58
C MET A 670 -22.60 6.33 16.68
N LYS A 671 -21.46 6.70 17.26
CA LYS A 671 -20.28 7.08 16.47
C LYS A 671 -19.68 5.86 15.78
N VAL A 672 -19.59 4.74 16.49
CA VAL A 672 -19.12 3.45 15.97
C VAL A 672 -20.08 2.92 14.91
N ALA A 673 -21.39 2.89 15.22
CA ALA A 673 -22.41 2.45 14.27
C ALA A 673 -22.40 3.29 12.98
N SER A 674 -22.39 4.62 13.08
CA SER A 674 -22.33 5.54 11.93
C SER A 674 -21.03 5.39 11.13
N TYR A 675 -19.91 5.08 11.79
CA TYR A 675 -18.65 4.76 11.09
C TYR A 675 -18.79 3.47 10.29
N CYS A 676 -19.32 2.40 10.88
CA CYS A 676 -19.56 1.14 10.19
C CYS A 676 -20.58 1.28 9.04
N GLU A 677 -21.61 2.12 9.16
CA GLU A 677 -22.53 2.43 8.06
C GLU A 677 -21.81 3.08 6.86
N ARG A 678 -20.88 4.01 7.10
CA ARG A 678 -20.07 4.58 6.01
C ARG A 678 -19.17 3.53 5.40
N LEU A 679 -18.52 2.69 6.20
CA LEU A 679 -17.70 1.58 5.72
C LEU A 679 -18.51 0.60 4.87
N SER A 680 -19.81 0.36 5.19
CA SER A 680 -20.64 -0.57 4.43
C SER A 680 -20.83 -0.15 2.96
N VAL A 681 -20.94 1.15 2.71
CA VAL A 681 -21.06 1.70 1.36
C VAL A 681 -19.69 1.75 0.66
N ASN A 682 -18.71 2.31 1.36
CA ASN A 682 -17.36 2.49 0.84
C ASN A 682 -16.70 1.17 0.46
N SER A 683 -16.79 0.15 1.33
CA SER A 683 -16.14 -1.15 1.09
C SER A 683 -16.72 -1.91 -0.10
N ALA A 684 -18.01 -1.77 -0.39
CA ALA A 684 -18.61 -2.36 -1.58
C ALA A 684 -18.03 -1.72 -2.86
N ILE A 685 -17.88 -0.41 -2.89
CA ILE A 685 -17.39 0.34 -4.07
C ILE A 685 -15.88 0.16 -4.22
N GLN A 686 -15.09 0.53 -3.19
CA GLN A 686 -13.62 0.46 -3.24
C GLN A 686 -13.11 -0.97 -3.35
N GLY A 687 -13.78 -1.90 -2.65
CA GLY A 687 -13.43 -3.31 -2.76
C GLY A 687 -13.67 -3.86 -4.15
N THR A 688 -14.76 -3.45 -4.81
CA THR A 688 -15.04 -3.82 -6.21
C THR A 688 -14.03 -3.21 -7.18
N ALA A 689 -13.63 -1.94 -6.97
CA ALA A 689 -12.57 -1.32 -7.75
C ALA A 689 -11.25 -2.10 -7.61
N GLY A 690 -10.90 -2.54 -6.39
CA GLY A 690 -9.75 -3.41 -6.14
C GLY A 690 -9.88 -4.76 -6.86
N ASP A 691 -11.03 -5.42 -6.78
CA ASP A 691 -11.27 -6.70 -7.45
C ASP A 691 -11.14 -6.58 -8.99
N ILE A 692 -11.61 -5.47 -9.58
CA ILE A 692 -11.47 -5.16 -11.01
C ILE A 692 -10.00 -5.05 -11.38
N THR A 693 -9.24 -4.23 -10.66
CA THR A 693 -7.82 -3.98 -10.95
C THR A 693 -6.99 -5.27 -10.79
N ILE A 694 -7.23 -6.05 -9.73
CA ILE A 694 -6.55 -7.34 -9.50
C ILE A 694 -6.83 -8.32 -10.65
N ASN A 695 -8.08 -8.46 -11.07
CA ASN A 695 -8.42 -9.38 -12.15
C ASN A 695 -7.86 -8.93 -13.50
N ALA A 696 -7.80 -7.62 -13.76
CA ALA A 696 -7.12 -7.09 -14.94
C ALA A 696 -5.62 -7.49 -14.93
N GLN A 697 -4.93 -7.29 -13.81
CA GLN A 697 -3.52 -7.67 -13.67
C GLN A 697 -3.30 -9.17 -13.88
N ILE A 698 -4.15 -10.02 -13.31
CA ILE A 698 -4.06 -11.48 -13.52
C ILE A 698 -4.24 -11.84 -15.00
N ARG A 699 -5.20 -11.21 -15.69
CA ARG A 699 -5.41 -11.45 -17.12
C ARG A 699 -4.24 -10.95 -17.98
N ILE A 700 -3.69 -9.79 -17.64
CA ILE A 700 -2.53 -9.22 -18.32
C ILE A 700 -1.32 -10.13 -18.14
N ALA A 701 -0.98 -10.50 -16.91
CA ALA A 701 0.17 -11.37 -16.62
C ALA A 701 0.05 -12.78 -17.25
N SER A 702 -1.18 -13.27 -17.44
CA SER A 702 -1.44 -14.57 -18.08
C SER A 702 -1.61 -14.50 -19.61
N ASN A 703 -1.46 -13.32 -20.22
CA ASN A 703 -1.65 -13.14 -21.65
C ASN A 703 -0.35 -13.49 -22.42
N GLU A 704 -0.38 -14.55 -23.21
CA GLU A 704 0.80 -15.03 -23.94
C GLU A 704 1.29 -14.02 -24.99
N TYR A 705 0.38 -13.27 -25.62
CA TYR A 705 0.77 -12.26 -26.62
C TYR A 705 1.57 -11.11 -25.99
N LEU A 706 1.20 -10.66 -24.78
CA LEU A 706 1.98 -9.64 -24.06
C LEU A 706 3.36 -10.16 -23.63
N LYS A 707 3.48 -11.45 -23.35
CA LYS A 707 4.79 -12.10 -23.09
C LYS A 707 5.65 -12.16 -24.36
N GLU A 708 5.05 -12.48 -25.53
CA GLU A 708 5.72 -12.44 -26.82
C GLU A 708 6.21 -11.02 -27.18
N LEU A 709 5.48 -9.98 -26.77
CA LEU A 709 5.86 -8.58 -26.92
C LEU A 709 6.92 -8.10 -25.91
N ASP A 710 7.38 -8.96 -25.02
CA ASP A 710 8.28 -8.65 -23.89
C ASP A 710 7.76 -7.49 -22.99
N CYS A 711 6.43 -7.39 -22.86
CA CYS A 711 5.77 -6.37 -22.05
C CYS A 711 5.70 -6.83 -20.60
N LYS A 712 6.32 -6.08 -19.68
CA LYS A 712 6.44 -6.40 -18.26
C LYS A 712 5.69 -5.39 -17.41
N MET A 713 4.88 -5.88 -16.47
CA MET A 713 4.19 -5.05 -15.48
C MET A 713 5.18 -4.66 -14.37
N LEU A 714 5.26 -3.37 -14.04
CA LEU A 714 6.21 -2.83 -13.07
C LEU A 714 5.55 -2.48 -11.74
N ILE A 715 4.55 -1.60 -11.77
CA ILE A 715 3.88 -1.07 -10.58
C ILE A 715 2.39 -0.84 -10.82
N GLN A 716 1.64 -0.86 -9.72
CA GLN A 716 0.29 -0.33 -9.65
C GLN A 716 0.27 0.91 -8.76
N VAL A 717 -0.26 2.03 -9.26
CA VAL A 717 -0.45 3.27 -8.51
C VAL A 717 -1.93 3.60 -8.47
N HIS A 718 -2.62 3.26 -7.38
CA HIS A 718 -4.07 3.36 -7.25
C HIS A 718 -4.80 2.54 -8.34
N ASP A 719 -5.46 3.23 -9.28
CA ASP A 719 -6.20 2.61 -10.40
C ASP A 719 -5.36 2.56 -11.69
N GLU A 720 -4.09 2.97 -11.64
CA GLU A 720 -3.13 3.03 -12.73
C GLU A 720 -2.18 1.83 -12.71
N LEU A 721 -1.92 1.26 -13.89
CA LEU A 721 -0.94 0.20 -14.11
C LEU A 721 0.19 0.71 -15.00
N VAL A 722 1.43 0.47 -14.60
CA VAL A 722 2.65 0.90 -15.30
C VAL A 722 3.42 -0.32 -15.80
N PHE A 723 3.84 -0.24 -17.04
CA PHE A 723 4.55 -1.31 -17.75
C PHE A 723 5.81 -0.78 -18.42
N GLU A 724 6.70 -1.70 -18.78
CA GLU A 724 7.75 -1.44 -19.74
C GLU A 724 7.68 -2.44 -20.90
N CYS A 725 8.00 -2.01 -22.11
CA CYS A 725 8.15 -2.88 -23.26
C CYS A 725 9.09 -2.29 -24.31
N PRO A 726 9.61 -3.10 -25.25
CA PRO A 726 10.36 -2.62 -26.41
C PRO A 726 9.55 -1.59 -27.21
N GLU A 727 10.22 -0.58 -27.77
CA GLU A 727 9.59 0.52 -28.49
C GLU A 727 8.70 0.05 -29.65
N GLU A 728 9.14 -0.98 -30.37
CA GLU A 728 8.41 -1.61 -31.47
C GLU A 728 7.14 -2.34 -31.05
N SER A 729 6.99 -2.66 -29.76
CA SER A 729 5.84 -3.39 -29.19
C SER A 729 4.79 -2.48 -28.55
N VAL A 730 5.06 -1.18 -28.41
CA VAL A 730 4.26 -0.23 -27.62
C VAL A 730 2.79 -0.20 -28.03
N ASP A 731 2.50 0.01 -29.32
CA ASP A 731 1.14 0.19 -29.80
C ASP A 731 0.26 -1.04 -29.60
N GLU A 732 0.81 -2.23 -29.88
CA GLU A 732 0.08 -3.49 -29.69
C GLU A 732 -0.05 -3.85 -28.20
N ALA A 733 0.94 -3.51 -27.37
CA ALA A 733 0.87 -3.66 -25.93
C ALA A 733 -0.22 -2.79 -25.33
N ILE A 734 -0.26 -1.48 -25.66
CA ILE A 734 -1.29 -0.55 -25.19
C ILE A 734 -2.67 -1.07 -25.55
N LYS A 735 -2.89 -1.44 -26.80
CA LYS A 735 -4.19 -1.93 -27.29
C LYS A 735 -4.65 -3.19 -26.55
N THR A 736 -3.72 -4.12 -26.32
CA THR A 736 -4.00 -5.38 -25.65
C THR A 736 -4.26 -5.17 -24.16
N ILE A 737 -3.45 -4.36 -23.48
CA ILE A 737 -3.61 -4.04 -22.06
C ILE A 737 -4.94 -3.32 -21.84
N LYS A 738 -5.23 -2.30 -22.64
CA LYS A 738 -6.49 -1.55 -22.58
C LYS A 738 -7.69 -2.48 -22.67
N TYR A 739 -7.71 -3.38 -23.65
CA TYR A 739 -8.78 -4.38 -23.79
C TYR A 739 -8.93 -5.26 -22.53
N LEU A 740 -7.81 -5.73 -21.97
CA LEU A 740 -7.82 -6.59 -20.79
C LEU A 740 -8.27 -5.84 -19.52
N MET A 741 -7.91 -4.56 -19.38
CA MET A 741 -8.40 -3.69 -18.30
C MET A 741 -9.90 -3.44 -18.43
N GLU A 742 -10.41 -3.16 -19.62
CA GLU A 742 -11.83 -2.92 -19.86
C GLU A 742 -12.69 -4.19 -19.73
N HIS A 743 -12.07 -5.38 -19.79
CA HIS A 743 -12.74 -6.69 -19.68
C HIS A 743 -12.12 -7.58 -18.56
N PRO A 744 -12.04 -7.10 -17.30
CA PRO A 744 -11.29 -7.79 -16.24
C PRO A 744 -11.83 -9.21 -15.90
N PHE A 745 -13.11 -9.44 -16.13
CA PHE A 745 -13.79 -10.72 -15.82
C PHE A 745 -14.00 -11.63 -17.06
N GLY A 746 -13.30 -11.36 -18.16
CA GLY A 746 -13.42 -12.09 -19.41
C GLY A 746 -14.49 -11.51 -20.33
N ASP A 747 -14.82 -12.26 -21.40
CA ASP A 747 -15.66 -11.74 -22.49
C ASP A 747 -17.15 -12.10 -22.31
N ASP A 748 -17.54 -12.65 -21.17
CA ASP A 748 -18.96 -12.93 -20.87
C ASP A 748 -19.71 -11.62 -20.57
N PRO A 749 -20.66 -11.18 -21.44
CA PRO A 749 -21.36 -9.91 -21.24
C PRO A 749 -22.11 -9.79 -19.91
N ARG A 750 -22.47 -10.94 -19.31
CA ARG A 750 -23.21 -10.97 -18.03
C ARG A 750 -22.32 -10.64 -16.82
N LYS A 751 -21.02 -10.73 -17.01
CA LYS A 751 -20.01 -10.46 -15.96
C LYS A 751 -19.32 -9.10 -16.14
N GLN A 752 -19.64 -8.39 -17.22
CA GLN A 752 -19.00 -7.11 -17.49
C GLN A 752 -19.54 -6.02 -16.58
N VAL A 753 -18.63 -5.19 -16.09
CA VAL A 753 -18.96 -3.88 -15.52
C VAL A 753 -19.08 -2.91 -16.69
N LYS A 754 -20.27 -2.37 -16.90
CA LYS A 754 -20.52 -1.41 -17.99
C LYS A 754 -19.69 -0.14 -17.75
N TYR A 755 -19.31 0.50 -18.84
CA TYR A 755 -18.59 1.79 -18.85
C TYR A 755 -17.17 1.75 -18.27
N LEU A 756 -16.55 0.57 -18.07
CA LEU A 756 -15.14 0.49 -17.78
C LEU A 756 -14.33 0.98 -18.98
N ARG A 757 -13.49 1.96 -18.73
CA ARG A 757 -12.53 2.50 -19.71
C ARG A 757 -11.18 2.65 -19.07
N ALA A 758 -10.14 2.38 -19.86
CA ALA A 758 -8.76 2.63 -19.50
C ALA A 758 -8.16 3.63 -20.48
N ASP A 759 -7.54 4.67 -19.96
CA ASP A 759 -6.89 5.71 -20.75
C ASP A 759 -5.37 5.52 -20.70
N CYS A 760 -4.71 5.84 -21.82
CA CYS A 760 -3.27 5.85 -21.95
C CYS A 760 -2.88 7.19 -22.58
N ASP A 761 -2.07 7.98 -21.89
CA ASP A 761 -1.62 9.27 -22.41
C ASP A 761 -0.48 9.10 -23.42
N GLY A 762 0.24 7.96 -23.39
CA GLY A 762 1.30 7.64 -24.33
C GLY A 762 2.34 6.69 -23.77
N ALA A 763 3.49 6.66 -24.42
CA ALA A 763 4.68 5.96 -23.96
C ALA A 763 5.86 6.93 -23.96
N GLY A 764 6.79 6.75 -23.01
CA GLY A 764 7.97 7.62 -22.88
C GLY A 764 9.20 6.87 -22.38
N ASP A 765 10.34 7.55 -22.37
CA ASP A 765 11.56 7.01 -21.81
C ASP A 765 11.52 6.94 -20.27
N SER A 766 10.60 7.70 -19.69
CA SER A 766 10.37 7.74 -18.25
C SER A 766 8.88 7.67 -17.91
N TYR A 767 8.58 7.35 -16.65
CA TYR A 767 7.20 7.34 -16.14
C TYR A 767 6.54 8.73 -16.19
N GLN A 768 7.34 9.81 -16.14
CA GLN A 768 6.83 11.19 -16.31
C GLN A 768 6.35 11.45 -17.73
N GLU A 769 7.08 10.96 -18.72
CA GLU A 769 6.75 11.15 -20.15
C GLU A 769 5.60 10.25 -20.62
N ALA A 770 5.32 9.17 -19.91
CA ALA A 770 4.20 8.27 -20.17
C ALA A 770 2.86 8.82 -19.62
N LYS A 771 2.86 10.07 -19.10
CA LYS A 771 1.74 10.80 -18.48
C LYS A 771 1.60 12.22 -19.09
#